data_870df4846531788bc17f0114ff5f26c0
#
_entry.id   870df4846531788bc17f0114ff5f26c0
#
_cell.length_a   1.000
_cell.length_b   1.000
_cell.length_c   1.000
_cell.angle_alpha   90.00
_cell.angle_beta   90.00
_cell.angle_gamma   90.00
#
_symmetry.space_group_name_H-M   'P 1'
#
loop_
_entity.id
_entity.type
_entity.pdbx_description
1 polymer ?
#
loop_
_entity_poly.entity_id
_entity_poly.type
_entity_poly.pdbx_seq_one_letter_code
_entity_poly.pdbx_strand_id
1 'polypeptide(L)'
;MQFFGRLVNTLSSVSNLFSNPFRVKEVVMADYTSSVRVREEGPLILFQNASSRTWDCVLVNPTNSQSGFRLFQLETEADALLHFQRYSSQLPPFYESSSRILHAEVLQQLTDLIRSHLSWSVAHLAVELGIRECFHHSRIISCANSTENEEGCTPLHLACRKGDGELVVELVQYCHAQMDVTDNNGETAFHYAVQGDNSQVLQLLGKNASAGLNQVNNQGQTPLHLACQLGKQEMVRVLLLCNARCNIMGPGGYPIHTAMKFSQKGCAELIINMDSNQIHSKDPRYGASPLHWAKNAEMARMLLKRGCDVNSTSSAGNTALHVVVMRSRLDCIIVLLTHGASANARGEHGNTPLHVAMSKDNVEIIKALIVFGAEVDTPNDFGETPAIIASKISKHALCPAELQDITHISRARKPSFILSSMRDEKRTHDHLLCLDGGGVKGLVIIQLLIAIEKASGVAIKDLFDWVAGTSTGGILALAVLHSKPMAYMRGVYFRMKDEVFRGSRPYESGPLEEFLKREFGEHTKMTDIKKPKVMLTGTLSDRQPAELHLFRNYDAPECVREPRFSQNINLKPLTQPSEQLVWRAARSSGAAPTYFRPNGRFLDGGLLANNPTLDAMTEIHEYNQDMIRKGQGNKVKKLSIVVSLGTGKSPQVPVTCVDVFRPSNPWELAKTVFGAKELGKMVVDCCTDADGRAVDRARAWCEMVGIQYFRLNPQLGTDIMLDEVSDMVLVNALWETEVYIYEHREQFHKLIQLLMSP
;
A
#
# COMPACT_ATOMS: atom_id res chain seq x y z
N MET A 1 -17.38 40.05 32.87
CA MET A 1 -18.63 39.33 32.52
C MET A 1 -18.51 37.81 32.57
N GLN A 2 -17.38 37.19 32.27
CA GLN A 2 -17.21 35.70 32.35
C GLN A 2 -17.19 35.16 33.79
N PHE A 3 -16.80 35.96 34.79
CA PHE A 3 -16.75 35.53 36.19
C PHE A 3 -18.15 35.49 36.81
N PHE A 4 -19.04 36.43 36.45
CA PHE A 4 -20.43 36.45 36.90
C PHE A 4 -21.26 35.30 36.27
N GLY A 5 -21.02 34.95 35.03
CA GLY A 5 -21.67 33.78 34.39
C GLY A 5 -21.33 32.44 35.03
N ARG A 6 -20.09 32.26 35.51
CA ARG A 6 -19.70 31.08 36.27
C ARG A 6 -20.30 31.02 37.65
N LEU A 7 -20.41 32.15 38.33
CA LEU A 7 -21.03 32.22 39.66
C LEU A 7 -22.55 31.98 39.59
N VAL A 8 -23.23 32.49 38.58
CA VAL A 8 -24.66 32.24 38.34
C VAL A 8 -24.92 30.78 37.99
N ASN A 9 -24.08 30.17 37.16
CA ASN A 9 -24.19 28.74 36.84
C ASN A 9 -23.85 27.84 38.03
N THR A 10 -22.92 28.26 38.92
CA THR A 10 -22.61 27.50 40.14
C THR A 10 -23.71 27.64 41.17
N LEU A 11 -24.32 28.84 41.29
CA LEU A 11 -25.46 29.06 42.18
C LEU A 11 -26.75 28.41 41.68
N SER A 12 -26.98 28.35 40.37
CA SER A 12 -28.10 27.60 39.78
C SER A 12 -27.92 26.10 39.90
N SER A 13 -26.70 25.57 39.78
CA SER A 13 -26.40 24.16 40.01
C SER A 13 -26.52 23.79 41.49
N VAL A 14 -26.16 24.68 42.40
CA VAL A 14 -26.34 24.49 43.85
C VAL A 14 -27.83 24.62 44.26
N SER A 15 -28.60 25.53 43.68
CA SER A 15 -30.07 25.63 43.95
C SER A 15 -30.82 24.41 43.41
N ASN A 16 -30.43 23.87 42.22
CA ASN A 16 -30.99 22.65 41.67
C ASN A 16 -30.62 21.39 42.50
N LEU A 17 -29.47 21.41 43.18
CA LEU A 17 -29.08 20.37 44.12
C LEU A 17 -29.95 20.30 45.37
N PHE A 18 -30.54 21.46 45.77
CA PHE A 18 -31.43 21.53 46.95
C PHE A 18 -32.92 21.30 46.64
N SER A 19 -33.29 21.38 45.34
CA SER A 19 -34.71 21.29 44.92
C SER A 19 -35.05 19.97 44.18
N ASN A 20 -34.09 19.06 43.96
CA ASN A 20 -34.38 17.80 43.24
C ASN A 20 -35.25 16.85 44.13
N PRO A 21 -36.53 16.68 43.77
CA PRO A 21 -37.44 15.83 44.57
C PRO A 21 -37.07 14.36 44.53
N PHE A 22 -36.23 13.92 43.60
CA PHE A 22 -35.76 12.55 43.44
C PHE A 22 -34.35 12.28 43.97
N ARG A 23 -33.83 13.21 44.79
CA ARG A 23 -32.55 13.00 45.44
C ARG A 23 -32.62 11.98 46.53
N VAL A 24 -31.86 10.89 46.39
CA VAL A 24 -31.77 9.86 47.46
C VAL A 24 -31.00 10.39 48.66
N LYS A 25 -31.58 10.25 49.85
CA LYS A 25 -30.98 10.69 51.11
C LYS A 25 -31.12 9.57 52.16
N GLU A 26 -30.08 9.41 52.94
CA GLU A 26 -30.19 8.58 54.16
C GLU A 26 -31.10 9.27 55.16
N VAL A 27 -32.00 8.47 55.79
CA VAL A 27 -32.98 8.98 56.75
C VAL A 27 -33.04 8.04 57.95
N VAL A 28 -33.47 8.60 59.12
CA VAL A 28 -33.72 7.83 60.31
C VAL A 28 -35.22 7.56 60.40
N MET A 29 -35.62 6.33 60.65
CA MET A 29 -37.04 5.95 60.66
C MET A 29 -37.82 6.65 61.79
N ALA A 30 -37.14 7.11 62.83
CA ALA A 30 -37.75 7.95 63.88
C ALA A 30 -38.38 9.24 63.34
N ASP A 31 -37.87 9.82 62.22
CA ASP A 31 -38.40 11.01 61.61
C ASP A 31 -39.78 10.80 60.96
N TYR A 32 -40.18 9.54 60.72
CA TYR A 32 -41.44 9.17 60.08
C TYR A 32 -42.49 8.64 61.07
N THR A 33 -42.25 8.68 62.37
CA THR A 33 -43.20 8.21 63.39
C THR A 33 -44.51 8.98 63.39
N SER A 34 -44.50 10.26 62.99
CA SER A 34 -45.69 11.10 62.90
C SER A 34 -46.32 11.10 61.48
N SER A 35 -45.75 10.40 60.51
CA SER A 35 -46.23 10.32 59.13
C SER A 35 -47.18 9.13 58.93
N VAL A 36 -48.17 9.30 58.05
CA VAL A 36 -49.14 8.25 57.73
C VAL A 36 -48.52 7.30 56.68
N ARG A 37 -48.52 5.99 56.94
CA ARG A 37 -48.18 4.97 55.95
C ARG A 37 -49.32 4.83 54.96
N VAL A 38 -49.06 5.19 53.69
CA VAL A 38 -50.06 5.13 52.61
C VAL A 38 -50.02 3.78 51.90
N ARG A 39 -48.82 3.28 51.66
CA ARG A 39 -48.62 2.00 51.03
C ARG A 39 -47.29 1.37 51.48
N GLU A 40 -47.29 0.05 51.57
CA GLU A 40 -46.11 -0.73 52.00
C GLU A 40 -45.98 -2.00 51.15
N GLU A 41 -44.82 -2.18 50.55
CA GLU A 41 -44.46 -3.42 49.81
C GLU A 41 -43.02 -3.83 50.17
N GLY A 42 -42.94 -4.82 51.07
CA GLY A 42 -41.68 -5.25 51.67
C GLY A 42 -41.00 -4.11 52.46
N PRO A 43 -39.72 -3.82 52.22
CA PRO A 43 -39.02 -2.75 52.93
C PRO A 43 -39.30 -1.34 52.31
N LEU A 44 -40.08 -1.26 51.21
CA LEU A 44 -40.44 -0.01 50.58
C LEU A 44 -41.76 0.54 51.14
N ILE A 45 -41.73 1.74 51.68
CA ILE A 45 -42.87 2.34 52.30
C ILE A 45 -43.10 3.77 51.73
N LEU A 46 -44.37 4.07 51.37
CA LEU A 46 -44.80 5.41 50.99
C LEU A 46 -45.43 6.07 52.19
N PHE A 47 -44.84 7.17 52.63
CA PHE A 47 -45.34 7.98 53.75
C PHE A 47 -45.99 9.26 53.22
N GLN A 48 -47.12 9.66 53.83
CA GLN A 48 -47.66 11.00 53.71
C GLN A 48 -47.21 11.81 54.92
N ASN A 49 -46.41 12.83 54.69
CA ASN A 49 -45.96 13.70 55.76
C ASN A 49 -47.00 14.80 55.99
N ALA A 50 -47.65 14.76 57.20
CA ALA A 50 -48.74 15.69 57.54
C ALA A 50 -48.28 17.12 57.68
N SER A 51 -47.02 17.37 58.08
CA SER A 51 -46.50 18.73 58.29
C SER A 51 -46.05 19.40 56.97
N SER A 52 -45.44 18.68 56.04
CA SER A 52 -44.96 19.22 54.77
C SER A 52 -45.94 19.03 53.60
N ARG A 53 -47.03 18.25 53.79
CA ARG A 53 -47.97 17.83 52.73
C ARG A 53 -47.30 17.17 51.54
N THR A 54 -46.21 16.47 51.78
CA THR A 54 -45.42 15.74 50.75
C THR A 54 -45.57 14.24 50.95
N TRP A 55 -45.32 13.51 49.83
CA TRP A 55 -45.26 12.04 49.82
C TRP A 55 -43.79 11.61 49.70
N ASP A 56 -43.29 10.91 50.71
CA ASP A 56 -41.93 10.43 50.82
C ASP A 56 -41.90 8.92 50.60
N CYS A 57 -41.15 8.45 49.61
CA CYS A 57 -40.90 7.01 49.44
C CYS A 57 -39.60 6.63 50.14
N VAL A 58 -39.67 5.74 51.07
CA VAL A 58 -38.53 5.31 51.88
C VAL A 58 -38.29 3.80 51.74
N LEU A 59 -37.06 3.46 51.37
CA LEU A 59 -36.56 2.08 51.45
C LEU A 59 -35.92 1.88 52.81
N VAL A 60 -36.59 1.09 53.69
CA VAL A 60 -36.06 0.75 54.99
C VAL A 60 -34.88 -0.21 54.83
N ASN A 61 -33.80 0.02 55.53
CA ASN A 61 -32.62 -0.82 55.43
C ASN A 61 -32.95 -2.21 56.02
N PRO A 62 -32.88 -3.30 55.20
CA PRO A 62 -33.21 -4.65 55.67
C PRO A 62 -32.31 -5.14 56.80
N THR A 63 -31.10 -4.61 56.94
CA THR A 63 -30.12 -5.00 57.98
C THR A 63 -30.24 -4.12 59.23
N ASN A 64 -30.84 -2.93 59.12
CA ASN A 64 -31.06 -2.00 60.25
C ASN A 64 -32.36 -1.26 60.09
N SER A 65 -33.44 -1.76 60.69
CA SER A 65 -34.78 -1.19 60.58
C SER A 65 -34.95 0.23 61.16
N GLN A 66 -33.92 0.78 61.82
CA GLN A 66 -33.94 2.16 62.31
C GLN A 66 -33.43 3.19 61.31
N SER A 67 -32.84 2.76 60.21
CA SER A 67 -32.34 3.59 59.10
C SER A 67 -32.98 3.20 57.77
N GLY A 68 -32.98 4.14 56.83
CA GLY A 68 -33.51 3.92 55.50
C GLY A 68 -33.01 4.97 54.51
N PHE A 69 -33.48 4.85 53.30
CA PHE A 69 -33.13 5.76 52.19
C PHE A 69 -34.44 6.36 51.65
N ARG A 70 -34.59 7.69 51.70
CA ARG A 70 -35.66 8.37 51.02
C ARG A 70 -35.32 8.46 49.56
N LEU A 71 -36.10 7.82 48.67
CA LEU A 71 -35.88 7.73 47.24
C LEU A 71 -36.46 8.94 46.50
N PHE A 72 -37.56 9.50 46.98
CA PHE A 72 -38.14 10.76 46.47
C PHE A 72 -39.01 11.45 47.53
N GLN A 73 -39.28 12.72 47.30
CA GLN A 73 -40.25 13.52 48.04
C GLN A 73 -41.08 14.35 47.03
N LEU A 74 -42.35 14.05 46.87
CA LEU A 74 -43.24 14.63 45.88
C LEU A 74 -44.40 15.34 46.52
N GLU A 75 -44.96 16.34 45.80
CA GLU A 75 -46.07 17.15 46.29
C GLU A 75 -47.45 16.59 45.89
N THR A 76 -47.53 15.70 44.91
CA THR A 76 -48.77 15.10 44.44
C THR A 76 -48.84 13.60 44.74
N GLU A 77 -50.06 13.17 45.19
CA GLU A 77 -50.30 11.76 45.52
C GLU A 77 -50.22 10.87 44.28
N ALA A 78 -50.78 11.31 43.15
CA ALA A 78 -50.82 10.56 41.92
C ALA A 78 -49.40 10.19 41.41
N ASP A 79 -48.50 11.19 41.38
CA ASP A 79 -47.12 10.99 40.97
C ASP A 79 -46.35 10.11 41.96
N ALA A 80 -46.59 10.29 43.26
CA ALA A 80 -45.97 9.49 44.31
C ALA A 80 -46.39 8.03 44.21
N LEU A 81 -47.66 7.73 43.97
CA LEU A 81 -48.15 6.38 43.79
C LEU A 81 -47.61 5.74 42.48
N LEU A 82 -47.51 6.51 41.39
CA LEU A 82 -46.96 6.05 40.14
C LEU A 82 -45.51 5.63 40.31
N HIS A 83 -44.68 6.47 40.90
CA HIS A 83 -43.27 6.18 41.15
C HIS A 83 -43.07 5.07 42.18
N PHE A 84 -43.89 5.02 43.21
CA PHE A 84 -43.86 3.96 44.20
C PHE A 84 -44.14 2.63 43.55
N GLN A 85 -45.20 2.48 42.76
CA GLN A 85 -45.54 1.22 42.05
C GLN A 85 -44.41 0.77 41.14
N ARG A 86 -43.73 1.71 40.45
CA ARG A 86 -42.61 1.41 39.63
C ARG A 86 -41.40 0.90 40.44
N TYR A 87 -41.08 1.58 41.53
CA TYR A 87 -39.95 1.19 42.39
C TYR A 87 -40.24 -0.12 43.13
N SER A 88 -41.45 -0.35 43.56
CA SER A 88 -41.83 -1.64 44.21
C SER A 88 -41.77 -2.83 43.26
N SER A 89 -41.97 -2.61 41.96
CA SER A 89 -41.84 -3.66 40.94
C SER A 89 -40.39 -3.95 40.54
N GLN A 90 -39.49 -2.96 40.59
CA GLN A 90 -38.15 -3.10 40.04
C GLN A 90 -37.01 -3.21 41.05
N LEU A 91 -37.16 -2.63 42.26
CA LEU A 91 -36.10 -2.64 43.28
C LEU A 91 -35.86 -3.95 44.00
N PRO A 92 -36.88 -4.86 44.20
CA PRO A 92 -36.70 -6.08 45.02
C PRO A 92 -35.48 -6.95 44.61
N PRO A 93 -35.25 -7.27 43.34
CA PRO A 93 -34.08 -8.09 42.94
C PRO A 93 -32.75 -7.53 43.40
N PHE A 94 -32.65 -6.23 43.54
CA PHE A 94 -31.42 -5.54 43.89
C PHE A 94 -31.15 -5.57 45.40
N TYR A 95 -32.08 -5.15 46.25
CA TYR A 95 -31.86 -5.11 47.69
C TYR A 95 -31.91 -6.50 48.32
N GLU A 96 -32.57 -7.48 47.69
CA GLU A 96 -32.59 -8.88 48.15
C GLU A 96 -31.29 -9.63 47.80
N SER A 97 -30.58 -9.25 46.74
CA SER A 97 -29.41 -9.98 46.26
C SER A 97 -28.07 -9.34 46.66
N SER A 98 -28.02 -8.03 46.93
CA SER A 98 -26.74 -7.36 47.19
C SER A 98 -26.84 -6.25 48.22
N SER A 99 -25.98 -6.30 49.24
CA SER A 99 -25.83 -5.24 50.21
C SER A 99 -25.14 -3.99 49.65
N ARG A 100 -24.47 -4.08 48.51
CA ARG A 100 -23.82 -2.96 47.84
C ARG A 100 -24.78 -1.86 47.37
N ILE A 101 -26.05 -2.21 47.21
CA ILE A 101 -27.08 -1.28 46.75
C ILE A 101 -27.53 -0.34 47.85
N LEU A 102 -27.38 -0.73 49.10
CA LEU A 102 -27.78 0.05 50.27
C LEU A 102 -26.82 1.20 50.58
N HIS A 103 -26.49 1.96 49.51
CA HIS A 103 -25.73 3.21 49.53
C HIS A 103 -26.48 4.28 48.72
N ALA A 104 -26.54 5.50 49.25
CA ALA A 104 -27.28 6.58 48.63
C ALA A 104 -26.89 6.86 47.16
N GLU A 105 -25.61 6.73 46.82
CA GLU A 105 -25.10 6.97 45.44
C GLU A 105 -25.57 5.89 44.47
N VAL A 106 -25.50 4.62 44.85
CA VAL A 106 -25.92 3.48 44.01
C VAL A 106 -27.42 3.48 43.81
N LEU A 107 -28.19 3.74 44.89
CA LEU A 107 -29.64 3.88 44.84
C LEU A 107 -30.05 5.11 43.98
N GLN A 108 -29.30 6.19 44.04
CA GLN A 108 -29.51 7.33 43.16
C GLN A 108 -29.38 6.94 41.68
N GLN A 109 -28.27 6.26 41.32
CA GLN A 109 -28.06 5.81 39.95
C GLN A 109 -29.17 4.82 39.51
N LEU A 110 -29.54 3.87 40.35
CA LEU A 110 -30.59 2.90 40.05
C LEU A 110 -31.95 3.58 39.84
N THR A 111 -32.34 4.52 40.74
CA THR A 111 -33.63 5.21 40.66
C THR A 111 -33.65 6.20 39.46
N ASP A 112 -32.53 6.79 39.12
CA ASP A 112 -32.39 7.63 37.92
C ASP A 112 -32.55 6.81 36.64
N LEU A 113 -31.94 5.63 36.55
CA LEU A 113 -32.10 4.69 35.42
C LEU A 113 -33.56 4.20 35.30
N ILE A 114 -34.21 3.84 36.40
CA ILE A 114 -35.65 3.45 36.39
C ILE A 114 -36.53 4.56 35.83
N ARG A 115 -36.21 5.82 36.10
CA ARG A 115 -36.98 6.98 35.61
C ARG A 115 -36.65 7.33 34.16
N SER A 116 -35.39 7.23 33.75
CA SER A 116 -34.93 7.58 32.39
C SER A 116 -35.29 6.49 31.36
N HIS A 117 -35.31 5.24 31.77
CA HIS A 117 -35.54 4.09 30.87
C HIS A 117 -36.82 3.31 31.30
N LEU A 118 -37.96 3.81 30.86
CA LEU A 118 -39.27 3.31 31.30
C LEU A 118 -39.56 1.89 30.82
N SER A 119 -38.95 1.44 29.73
CA SER A 119 -39.12 0.14 29.10
C SER A 119 -38.10 -0.92 29.59
N TRP A 120 -37.10 -0.51 30.35
CA TRP A 120 -36.05 -1.42 30.79
C TRP A 120 -36.57 -2.41 31.82
N SER A 121 -36.23 -3.68 31.64
CA SER A 121 -36.46 -4.71 32.64
C SER A 121 -35.39 -4.64 33.75
N VAL A 122 -35.65 -5.35 34.86
CA VAL A 122 -34.68 -5.46 35.98
C VAL A 122 -33.34 -6.03 35.50
N ALA A 123 -33.33 -6.89 34.49
CA ALA A 123 -32.10 -7.45 33.93
C ALA A 123 -31.28 -6.38 33.18
N HIS A 124 -31.91 -5.44 32.44
CA HIS A 124 -31.22 -4.31 31.80
C HIS A 124 -30.56 -3.40 32.85
N LEU A 125 -31.28 -3.10 33.93
CA LEU A 125 -30.77 -2.26 35.00
C LEU A 125 -29.57 -2.92 35.70
N ALA A 126 -29.64 -4.25 35.96
CA ALA A 126 -28.55 -5.00 36.56
C ALA A 126 -27.27 -4.98 35.71
N VAL A 127 -27.42 -5.12 34.38
CA VAL A 127 -26.31 -5.02 33.43
C VAL A 127 -25.73 -3.60 33.42
N GLU A 128 -26.59 -2.58 33.41
CA GLU A 128 -26.13 -1.20 33.36
C GLU A 128 -25.32 -0.82 34.60
N LEU A 129 -25.75 -1.25 35.76
CA LEU A 129 -25.05 -0.99 37.01
C LEU A 129 -23.90 -1.94 37.31
N GLY A 130 -23.77 -3.05 36.54
CA GLY A 130 -22.73 -4.06 36.74
C GLY A 130 -22.86 -4.86 38.04
N ILE A 131 -24.10 -5.06 38.53
CA ILE A 131 -24.38 -5.74 39.81
C ILE A 131 -24.56 -7.23 39.57
N ARG A 132 -23.47 -7.98 39.66
CA ARG A 132 -23.42 -9.41 39.31
C ARG A 132 -24.22 -10.30 40.25
N GLU A 133 -24.25 -9.96 41.51
CA GLU A 133 -24.93 -10.75 42.54
C GLU A 133 -26.43 -10.94 42.25
N CYS A 134 -27.00 -10.03 41.47
CA CYS A 134 -28.42 -10.05 41.14
C CYS A 134 -28.82 -11.09 40.08
N PHE A 135 -27.87 -11.59 39.26
CA PHE A 135 -28.19 -12.51 38.13
C PHE A 135 -28.69 -13.90 38.59
N HIS A 136 -28.56 -14.26 39.86
CA HIS A 136 -29.14 -15.47 40.41
C HIS A 136 -30.60 -15.28 40.90
N HIS A 137 -31.11 -14.05 40.86
CA HIS A 137 -32.48 -13.79 41.30
C HIS A 137 -33.50 -14.18 40.22
N SER A 138 -34.59 -14.88 40.62
CA SER A 138 -35.60 -15.45 39.70
C SER A 138 -36.21 -14.42 38.74
N ARG A 139 -36.47 -13.20 39.20
CA ARG A 139 -37.01 -12.11 38.35
C ARG A 139 -36.06 -11.64 37.30
N ILE A 140 -34.76 -11.64 37.57
CA ILE A 140 -33.75 -11.27 36.57
C ILE A 140 -33.62 -12.39 35.55
N ILE A 141 -33.57 -13.64 35.99
CA ILE A 141 -33.54 -14.79 35.06
C ILE A 141 -34.75 -14.79 34.14
N SER A 142 -35.97 -14.50 34.64
CA SER A 142 -37.19 -14.45 33.84
C SER A 142 -37.19 -13.30 32.79
N CYS A 143 -36.41 -12.24 33.01
CA CYS A 143 -36.33 -11.06 32.14
C CYS A 143 -35.05 -11.04 31.28
N ALA A 144 -34.23 -12.12 31.33
CA ALA A 144 -32.94 -12.16 30.64
C ALA A 144 -33.05 -12.00 29.09
N ASN A 145 -34.18 -12.37 28.50
CA ASN A 145 -34.48 -12.28 27.08
C ASN A 145 -35.53 -11.19 26.75
N SER A 146 -35.90 -10.35 27.69
CA SER A 146 -36.83 -9.27 27.45
C SER A 146 -36.16 -8.19 26.62
N THR A 147 -36.88 -7.62 25.67
CA THR A 147 -36.44 -6.49 24.83
C THR A 147 -37.02 -5.19 25.40
N GLU A 148 -36.24 -4.14 25.34
CA GLU A 148 -36.73 -2.78 25.60
C GLU A 148 -37.41 -2.18 24.38
N ASN A 149 -38.25 -1.16 24.57
CA ASN A 149 -39.13 -0.67 23.49
C ASN A 149 -38.48 0.32 22.52
N GLU A 150 -37.35 0.91 22.86
CA GLU A 150 -36.70 1.96 22.07
C GLU A 150 -35.84 1.38 20.95
N GLU A 151 -34.85 0.59 21.32
CA GLU A 151 -33.92 -0.04 20.37
C GLU A 151 -34.21 -1.54 20.16
N GLY A 152 -35.04 -2.16 21.01
CA GLY A 152 -35.29 -3.60 20.99
C GLY A 152 -34.15 -4.41 21.61
N CYS A 153 -33.28 -3.77 22.37
CA CYS A 153 -32.11 -4.39 22.96
C CYS A 153 -32.49 -5.36 24.08
N THR A 154 -31.78 -6.48 24.17
CA THR A 154 -31.82 -7.37 25.33
C THR A 154 -30.72 -7.01 26.34
N PRO A 155 -30.80 -7.48 27.61
CA PRO A 155 -29.70 -7.31 28.55
C PRO A 155 -28.36 -7.82 28.03
N LEU A 156 -28.36 -8.91 27.22
CA LEU A 156 -27.15 -9.47 26.62
C LEU A 156 -26.55 -8.50 25.57
N HIS A 157 -27.38 -7.82 24.77
CA HIS A 157 -26.91 -6.77 23.84
C HIS A 157 -26.15 -5.66 24.59
N LEU A 158 -26.71 -5.17 25.70
CA LEU A 158 -26.06 -4.14 26.53
C LEU A 158 -24.74 -4.60 27.12
N ALA A 159 -24.70 -5.85 27.68
CA ALA A 159 -23.48 -6.43 28.24
C ALA A 159 -22.38 -6.57 27.18
N CYS A 160 -22.73 -7.00 25.96
CA CYS A 160 -21.82 -7.11 24.82
C CYS A 160 -21.32 -5.74 24.38
N ARG A 161 -22.20 -4.72 24.32
CA ARG A 161 -21.81 -3.34 23.97
C ARG A 161 -20.85 -2.73 24.97
N LYS A 162 -21.04 -3.01 26.26
CA LYS A 162 -20.13 -2.59 27.34
C LYS A 162 -18.78 -3.32 27.30
N GLY A 163 -18.71 -4.47 26.65
CA GLY A 163 -17.52 -5.31 26.62
C GLY A 163 -17.22 -6.01 27.95
N ASP A 164 -18.20 -6.16 28.83
CA ASP A 164 -18.02 -6.83 30.14
C ASP A 164 -18.22 -8.34 30.00
N GLY A 165 -17.10 -9.06 29.92
CA GLY A 165 -17.10 -10.50 29.73
C GLY A 165 -17.70 -11.26 30.89
N GLU A 166 -17.61 -10.76 32.13
CA GLU A 166 -18.15 -11.44 33.32
C GLU A 166 -19.67 -11.33 33.35
N LEU A 167 -20.23 -10.16 32.98
CA LEU A 167 -21.69 -10.00 32.83
C LEU A 167 -22.24 -10.90 31.71
N VAL A 168 -21.50 -11.02 30.60
CA VAL A 168 -21.90 -11.94 29.52
C VAL A 168 -21.92 -13.40 29.99
N VAL A 169 -20.93 -13.82 30.77
CA VAL A 169 -20.91 -15.19 31.36
C VAL A 169 -22.13 -15.41 32.26
N GLU A 170 -22.43 -14.46 33.15
CA GLU A 170 -23.60 -14.56 34.06
C GLU A 170 -24.90 -14.69 33.25
N LEU A 171 -25.11 -13.84 32.27
CA LEU A 171 -26.31 -13.86 31.41
C LEU A 171 -26.45 -15.18 30.63
N VAL A 172 -25.35 -15.65 30.01
CA VAL A 172 -25.40 -16.82 29.12
C VAL A 172 -25.48 -18.12 29.95
N GLN A 173 -24.67 -18.27 31.01
CA GLN A 173 -24.56 -19.52 31.75
C GLN A 173 -25.66 -19.69 32.81
N TYR A 174 -26.00 -18.62 33.52
CA TYR A 174 -26.99 -18.72 34.62
C TYR A 174 -28.38 -18.26 34.22
N CYS A 175 -28.48 -17.20 33.40
CA CYS A 175 -29.79 -16.70 32.99
C CYS A 175 -30.29 -17.29 31.65
N HIS A 176 -29.50 -18.14 31.01
CA HIS A 176 -29.83 -18.78 29.72
C HIS A 176 -30.26 -17.77 28.63
N ALA A 177 -29.54 -16.62 28.56
CA ALA A 177 -29.81 -15.59 27.58
C ALA A 177 -29.60 -16.12 26.15
N GLN A 178 -30.54 -15.87 25.27
CA GLN A 178 -30.50 -16.28 23.87
C GLN A 178 -29.61 -15.33 23.06
N MET A 179 -28.68 -15.90 22.31
CA MET A 179 -27.69 -15.12 21.55
C MET A 179 -28.14 -14.76 20.13
N ASP A 180 -29.24 -15.33 19.65
CA ASP A 180 -29.84 -15.15 18.33
C ASP A 180 -31.00 -14.14 18.31
N VAL A 181 -31.36 -13.60 19.44
CA VAL A 181 -32.35 -12.52 19.54
C VAL A 181 -31.76 -11.28 18.87
N THR A 182 -32.59 -10.60 18.06
CA THR A 182 -32.20 -9.38 17.37
C THR A 182 -32.90 -8.15 17.97
N ASP A 183 -32.21 -7.03 17.91
CA ASP A 183 -32.79 -5.72 18.19
C ASP A 183 -33.63 -5.21 17.00
N ASN A 184 -34.14 -3.98 17.07
CA ASN A 184 -34.93 -3.35 16.01
C ASN A 184 -34.14 -3.13 14.71
N ASN A 185 -32.81 -3.14 14.76
CA ASN A 185 -31.92 -3.05 13.61
C ASN A 185 -31.54 -4.42 13.04
N GLY A 186 -32.05 -5.50 13.63
CA GLY A 186 -31.66 -6.86 13.28
C GLY A 186 -30.31 -7.28 13.81
N GLU A 187 -29.72 -6.52 14.74
CA GLU A 187 -28.40 -6.80 15.31
C GLU A 187 -28.48 -7.85 16.43
N THR A 188 -27.57 -8.81 16.41
CA THR A 188 -27.43 -9.86 17.42
C THR A 188 -26.40 -9.47 18.48
N ALA A 189 -26.29 -10.24 19.55
CA ALA A 189 -25.25 -10.09 20.57
C ALA A 189 -23.84 -10.05 19.98
N PHE A 190 -23.58 -10.77 18.87
CA PHE A 190 -22.29 -10.73 18.17
C PHE A 190 -22.01 -9.38 17.51
N HIS A 191 -23.01 -8.72 16.94
CA HIS A 191 -22.86 -7.35 16.39
C HIS A 191 -22.48 -6.37 17.51
N TYR A 192 -23.19 -6.44 18.63
CA TYR A 192 -22.91 -5.61 19.81
C TYR A 192 -21.54 -5.88 20.42
N ALA A 193 -21.11 -7.15 20.46
CA ALA A 193 -19.77 -7.51 20.92
C ALA A 193 -18.66 -6.91 20.04
N VAL A 194 -18.89 -6.87 18.72
CA VAL A 194 -17.97 -6.17 17.79
C VAL A 194 -17.92 -4.66 18.10
N GLN A 195 -19.04 -4.04 18.41
CA GLN A 195 -19.08 -2.61 18.78
C GLN A 195 -18.37 -2.35 20.11
N GLY A 196 -18.51 -3.27 21.09
CA GLY A 196 -17.95 -3.15 22.44
C GLY A 196 -16.43 -3.28 22.55
N ASP A 197 -15.75 -3.64 21.50
CA ASP A 197 -14.29 -3.69 21.38
C ASP A 197 -13.56 -4.61 22.38
N ASN A 198 -14.25 -5.66 22.86
CA ASN A 198 -13.65 -6.65 23.73
C ASN A 198 -13.68 -8.04 23.09
N SER A 199 -12.51 -8.53 22.68
CA SER A 199 -12.36 -9.83 22.01
C SER A 199 -12.72 -11.01 22.90
N GLN A 200 -12.60 -10.89 24.22
CA GLN A 200 -12.96 -11.95 25.18
C GLN A 200 -14.46 -12.21 25.16
N VAL A 201 -15.28 -11.15 25.02
CA VAL A 201 -16.74 -11.30 24.89
C VAL A 201 -17.11 -12.13 23.67
N LEU A 202 -16.50 -11.83 22.50
CA LEU A 202 -16.71 -12.62 21.29
C LEU A 202 -16.29 -14.09 21.48
N GLN A 203 -15.16 -14.35 22.13
CA GLN A 203 -14.70 -15.72 22.43
C GLN A 203 -15.68 -16.45 23.32
N LEU A 204 -16.23 -15.78 24.32
CA LEU A 204 -17.22 -16.38 25.26
C LEU A 204 -18.53 -16.70 24.51
N LEU A 205 -19.03 -15.80 23.68
CA LEU A 205 -20.20 -16.05 22.84
C LEU A 205 -19.97 -17.23 21.89
N GLY A 206 -18.84 -17.23 21.16
CA GLY A 206 -18.50 -18.27 20.19
C GLY A 206 -18.29 -19.66 20.79
N LYS A 207 -17.86 -19.77 22.07
CA LYS A 207 -17.72 -21.03 22.79
C LYS A 207 -19.06 -21.63 23.20
N ASN A 208 -20.06 -20.79 23.48
CA ASN A 208 -21.34 -21.24 24.04
C ASN A 208 -22.38 -21.58 22.96
N ALA A 209 -22.40 -20.85 21.82
CA ALA A 209 -23.20 -21.21 20.65
C ALA A 209 -22.75 -20.44 19.41
N SER A 210 -23.03 -20.99 18.22
CA SER A 210 -22.86 -20.33 16.96
C SER A 210 -24.13 -19.63 16.44
N ALA A 211 -25.22 -19.71 17.23
CA ALA A 211 -26.47 -19.02 16.88
C ALA A 211 -26.28 -17.50 16.89
N GLY A 212 -26.70 -16.83 15.83
CA GLY A 212 -26.52 -15.38 15.64
C GLY A 212 -25.15 -14.94 15.07
N LEU A 213 -24.11 -15.81 15.09
CA LEU A 213 -22.78 -15.47 14.56
C LEU A 213 -22.77 -15.06 13.08
N ASN A 214 -23.59 -15.69 12.28
CA ASN A 214 -23.68 -15.50 10.84
C ASN A 214 -24.99 -14.81 10.39
N GLN A 215 -25.75 -14.30 11.34
CA GLN A 215 -27.00 -13.61 11.06
C GLN A 215 -26.73 -12.20 10.50
N VAL A 216 -27.54 -11.77 9.55
CA VAL A 216 -27.44 -10.43 8.98
C VAL A 216 -28.38 -9.47 9.70
N ASN A 217 -27.93 -8.25 9.91
CA ASN A 217 -28.77 -7.16 10.40
C ASN A 217 -29.65 -6.59 9.26
N ASN A 218 -30.47 -5.59 9.56
CA ASN A 218 -31.37 -4.94 8.58
C ASN A 218 -30.59 -4.22 7.46
N GLN A 219 -29.30 -3.93 7.65
CA GLN A 219 -28.40 -3.44 6.59
C GLN A 219 -27.80 -4.58 5.78
N GLY A 220 -28.14 -5.84 6.04
CA GLY A 220 -27.56 -7.01 5.39
C GLY A 220 -26.14 -7.37 5.82
N GLN A 221 -25.66 -6.84 6.95
CA GLN A 221 -24.32 -7.07 7.45
C GLN A 221 -24.31 -8.19 8.50
N THR A 222 -23.35 -9.11 8.39
CA THR A 222 -23.00 -10.02 9.48
C THR A 222 -22.05 -9.31 10.49
N PRO A 223 -21.86 -9.85 11.70
CA PRO A 223 -20.85 -9.34 12.63
C PRO A 223 -19.45 -9.21 11.98
N LEU A 224 -19.09 -10.12 11.07
CA LEU A 224 -17.83 -10.08 10.34
C LEU A 224 -17.76 -8.91 9.36
N HIS A 225 -18.85 -8.58 8.65
CA HIS A 225 -18.92 -7.37 7.83
C HIS A 225 -18.73 -6.10 8.67
N LEU A 226 -19.40 -6.04 9.81
CA LEU A 226 -19.30 -4.90 10.73
C LEU A 226 -17.86 -4.73 11.26
N ALA A 227 -17.22 -5.82 11.68
CA ALA A 227 -15.83 -5.82 12.13
C ALA A 227 -14.87 -5.37 11.02
N CYS A 228 -15.09 -5.80 9.78
CA CYS A 228 -14.32 -5.36 8.62
C CYS A 228 -14.56 -3.88 8.30
N GLN A 229 -15.78 -3.39 8.43
CA GLN A 229 -16.10 -1.98 8.20
C GLN A 229 -15.43 -1.08 9.22
N LEU A 230 -15.45 -1.47 10.50
CA LEU A 230 -14.85 -0.72 11.61
C LEU A 230 -13.33 -0.88 11.71
N GLY A 231 -12.73 -1.82 10.97
CA GLY A 231 -11.29 -2.07 10.97
C GLY A 231 -10.77 -2.78 12.22
N LYS A 232 -11.64 -3.47 12.96
CA LYS A 232 -11.31 -4.13 14.22
C LYS A 232 -10.69 -5.51 13.97
N GLN A 233 -9.38 -5.53 13.70
CA GLN A 233 -8.64 -6.74 13.30
C GLN A 233 -8.76 -7.87 14.29
N GLU A 234 -8.69 -7.57 15.60
CA GLU A 234 -8.79 -8.59 16.63
C GLU A 234 -10.19 -9.22 16.69
N MET A 235 -11.23 -8.42 16.47
CA MET A 235 -12.60 -8.92 16.34
C MET A 235 -12.75 -9.82 15.11
N VAL A 236 -12.19 -9.42 13.96
CA VAL A 236 -12.17 -10.26 12.75
C VAL A 236 -11.48 -11.60 13.03
N ARG A 237 -10.33 -11.58 13.69
CA ARG A 237 -9.59 -12.80 14.05
C ARG A 237 -10.44 -13.74 14.89
N VAL A 238 -11.05 -13.23 15.95
CA VAL A 238 -11.87 -14.04 16.85
C VAL A 238 -13.12 -14.57 16.15
N LEU A 239 -13.80 -13.75 15.36
CA LEU A 239 -14.96 -14.21 14.58
C LEU A 239 -14.60 -15.35 13.64
N LEU A 240 -13.47 -15.25 12.94
CA LEU A 240 -12.98 -16.31 12.04
C LEU A 240 -12.63 -17.59 12.82
N LEU A 241 -12.01 -17.48 14.00
CA LEU A 241 -11.73 -18.62 14.87
C LEU A 241 -13.02 -19.28 15.41
N CYS A 242 -14.11 -18.52 15.53
CA CYS A 242 -15.44 -19.02 15.89
C CYS A 242 -16.22 -19.57 14.67
N ASN A 243 -15.57 -19.73 13.51
CA ASN A 243 -16.16 -20.20 12.24
C ASN A 243 -17.21 -19.24 11.64
N ALA A 244 -16.99 -17.94 11.75
CA ALA A 244 -17.76 -16.96 10.97
C ALA A 244 -17.55 -17.19 9.46
N ARG A 245 -18.64 -17.22 8.71
CA ARG A 245 -18.61 -17.50 7.28
C ARG A 245 -18.21 -16.27 6.47
N CYS A 246 -17.17 -16.42 5.62
CA CYS A 246 -16.68 -15.36 4.74
C CYS A 246 -17.51 -15.22 3.42
N ASN A 247 -18.44 -16.16 3.16
CA ASN A 247 -19.21 -16.23 1.92
C ASN A 247 -20.67 -15.77 2.06
N ILE A 248 -20.99 -15.04 3.11
CA ILE A 248 -22.32 -14.43 3.27
C ILE A 248 -22.31 -13.07 2.60
N MET A 249 -23.31 -12.80 1.78
CA MET A 249 -23.46 -11.56 1.04
C MET A 249 -23.95 -10.44 1.95
N GLY A 250 -23.25 -9.32 1.94
CA GLY A 250 -23.65 -8.06 2.55
C GLY A 250 -23.96 -6.99 1.48
N PRO A 251 -24.21 -5.73 1.91
CA PRO A 251 -24.58 -4.64 1.00
C PRO A 251 -23.55 -4.30 -0.09
N GLY A 252 -22.29 -4.61 0.18
CA GLY A 252 -21.15 -4.36 -0.72
C GLY A 252 -20.45 -5.63 -1.19
N GLY A 253 -21.09 -6.79 -1.09
CA GLY A 253 -20.50 -8.09 -1.39
C GLY A 253 -20.11 -8.86 -0.12
N TYR A 254 -19.11 -9.70 -0.20
CA TYR A 254 -18.63 -10.49 0.92
C TYR A 254 -17.80 -9.65 1.92
N PRO A 255 -17.51 -10.14 3.14
CA PRO A 255 -16.70 -9.41 4.12
C PRO A 255 -15.38 -8.86 3.59
N ILE A 256 -14.71 -9.60 2.69
CA ILE A 256 -13.48 -9.14 2.05
C ILE A 256 -13.70 -7.87 1.21
N HIS A 257 -14.81 -7.79 0.46
CA HIS A 257 -15.15 -6.59 -0.31
C HIS A 257 -15.41 -5.39 0.59
N THR A 258 -16.04 -5.64 1.76
CA THR A 258 -16.23 -4.61 2.79
C THR A 258 -14.89 -4.12 3.32
N ALA A 259 -13.97 -5.03 3.69
CA ALA A 259 -12.63 -4.66 4.14
C ALA A 259 -11.88 -3.83 3.08
N MET A 260 -11.97 -4.20 1.81
CA MET A 260 -11.37 -3.46 0.69
C MET A 260 -12.01 -2.08 0.52
N LYS A 261 -13.33 -1.98 0.56
CA LYS A 261 -14.07 -0.73 0.45
C LYS A 261 -13.71 0.28 1.53
N PHE A 262 -13.45 -0.19 2.75
CA PHE A 262 -13.08 0.67 3.89
C PHE A 262 -11.57 0.76 4.13
N SER A 263 -10.75 0.23 3.21
CA SER A 263 -9.28 0.26 3.27
C SER A 263 -8.69 -0.42 4.50
N GLN A 264 -9.35 -1.46 5.00
CA GLN A 264 -8.95 -2.20 6.19
C GLN A 264 -8.05 -3.39 5.81
N LYS A 265 -6.78 -3.08 5.51
CA LYS A 265 -5.79 -4.05 5.04
C LYS A 265 -5.65 -5.26 5.96
N GLY A 266 -5.45 -5.04 7.26
CA GLY A 266 -5.26 -6.14 8.22
C GLY A 266 -6.47 -7.08 8.31
N CYS A 267 -7.70 -6.55 8.19
CA CYS A 267 -8.92 -7.36 8.14
C CYS A 267 -8.97 -8.21 6.86
N ALA A 268 -8.63 -7.63 5.71
CA ALA A 268 -8.56 -8.35 4.44
C ALA A 268 -7.49 -9.46 4.48
N GLU A 269 -6.32 -9.18 5.04
CA GLU A 269 -5.24 -10.17 5.20
C GLU A 269 -5.66 -11.34 6.10
N LEU A 270 -6.36 -11.09 7.19
CA LEU A 270 -6.88 -12.14 8.06
C LEU A 270 -7.88 -13.04 7.34
N ILE A 271 -8.81 -12.48 6.57
CA ILE A 271 -9.77 -13.25 5.78
C ILE A 271 -9.04 -14.12 4.75
N ILE A 272 -8.08 -13.57 4.01
CA ILE A 272 -7.31 -14.29 2.99
C ILE A 272 -6.45 -15.39 3.62
N ASN A 273 -5.91 -15.16 4.82
CA ASN A 273 -5.12 -16.18 5.52
C ASN A 273 -5.97 -17.38 5.98
N MET A 274 -7.25 -17.14 6.27
CA MET A 274 -8.19 -18.21 6.63
C MET A 274 -8.72 -18.96 5.41
N ASP A 275 -9.00 -18.23 4.32
CA ASP A 275 -9.47 -18.78 3.05
C ASP A 275 -8.85 -18.02 1.89
N SER A 276 -7.80 -18.58 1.30
CA SER A 276 -7.06 -17.97 0.19
C SER A 276 -7.92 -17.75 -1.08
N ASN A 277 -9.01 -18.51 -1.24
CA ASN A 277 -9.91 -18.36 -2.40
C ASN A 277 -10.69 -17.03 -2.37
N GLN A 278 -10.76 -16.37 -1.23
CA GLN A 278 -11.44 -15.08 -1.10
C GLN A 278 -10.84 -13.99 -1.99
N ILE A 279 -9.57 -14.08 -2.38
CA ILE A 279 -8.95 -13.15 -3.34
C ILE A 279 -9.60 -13.17 -4.73
N HIS A 280 -10.24 -14.30 -5.09
CA HIS A 280 -10.90 -14.50 -6.39
C HIS A 280 -12.43 -14.35 -6.30
N SER A 281 -12.98 -14.15 -5.11
CA SER A 281 -14.42 -14.05 -4.91
C SER A 281 -15.00 -12.84 -5.64
N LYS A 282 -16.08 -13.05 -6.37
CA LYS A 282 -16.80 -11.98 -7.06
C LYS A 282 -18.04 -11.60 -6.26
N ASP A 283 -18.24 -10.29 -6.03
CA ASP A 283 -19.47 -9.86 -5.40
C ASP A 283 -20.69 -10.16 -6.30
N PRO A 284 -21.78 -10.65 -5.71
CA PRO A 284 -22.94 -11.06 -6.51
C PRO A 284 -23.68 -9.91 -7.22
N ARG A 285 -23.46 -8.67 -6.78
CA ARG A 285 -24.17 -7.50 -7.33
C ARG A 285 -23.50 -6.97 -8.61
N TYR A 286 -22.17 -6.88 -8.61
CA TYR A 286 -21.42 -6.30 -9.72
C TYR A 286 -20.50 -7.29 -10.40
N GLY A 287 -20.37 -8.51 -9.88
CA GLY A 287 -19.37 -9.49 -10.34
C GLY A 287 -17.93 -9.01 -10.15
N ALA A 288 -17.73 -8.04 -9.28
CA ALA A 288 -16.44 -7.39 -9.04
C ALA A 288 -15.59 -8.18 -8.05
N SER A 289 -14.31 -8.38 -8.36
CA SER A 289 -13.36 -9.01 -7.44
C SER A 289 -12.94 -8.01 -6.33
N PRO A 290 -12.30 -8.47 -5.25
CA PRO A 290 -11.76 -7.58 -4.21
C PRO A 290 -10.85 -6.47 -4.77
N LEU A 291 -10.13 -6.75 -5.86
CA LEU A 291 -9.25 -5.78 -6.51
C LEU A 291 -9.99 -4.58 -7.09
N HIS A 292 -11.21 -4.76 -7.61
CA HIS A 292 -12.05 -3.65 -8.08
C HIS A 292 -12.44 -2.69 -6.96
N TRP A 293 -12.48 -3.19 -5.73
CA TRP A 293 -12.83 -2.42 -4.54
C TRP A 293 -11.64 -1.74 -3.87
N ALA A 294 -10.40 -2.04 -4.31
CA ALA A 294 -9.20 -1.43 -3.76
C ALA A 294 -9.21 0.10 -3.92
N LYS A 295 -9.07 0.82 -2.81
CA LYS A 295 -9.10 2.29 -2.80
C LYS A 295 -7.73 2.93 -2.86
N ASN A 296 -6.69 2.20 -2.53
CA ASN A 296 -5.31 2.70 -2.53
C ASN A 296 -4.33 1.65 -3.05
N ALA A 297 -3.14 2.13 -3.40
CA ALA A 297 -2.07 1.30 -3.95
C ALA A 297 -1.63 0.17 -3.01
N GLU A 298 -1.66 0.39 -1.70
CA GLU A 298 -1.25 -0.60 -0.72
C GLU A 298 -2.18 -1.82 -0.70
N MET A 299 -3.50 -1.57 -0.75
CA MET A 299 -4.51 -2.62 -0.84
C MET A 299 -4.38 -3.42 -2.13
N ALA A 300 -4.18 -2.73 -3.26
CA ALA A 300 -3.97 -3.38 -4.55
C ALA A 300 -2.70 -4.26 -4.54
N ARG A 301 -1.57 -3.73 -4.03
CA ARG A 301 -0.31 -4.50 -3.90
C ARG A 301 -0.47 -5.73 -3.02
N MET A 302 -1.20 -5.63 -1.93
CA MET A 302 -1.44 -6.76 -1.02
C MET A 302 -2.15 -7.90 -1.75
N LEU A 303 -3.23 -7.62 -2.49
CA LEU A 303 -3.96 -8.63 -3.26
C LEU A 303 -3.12 -9.22 -4.39
N LEU A 304 -2.40 -8.38 -5.13
CA LEU A 304 -1.56 -8.82 -6.25
C LEU A 304 -0.38 -9.69 -5.79
N LYS A 305 0.24 -9.38 -4.66
CA LYS A 305 1.28 -10.23 -4.03
C LYS A 305 0.74 -11.61 -3.62
N ARG A 306 -0.56 -11.72 -3.36
CA ARG A 306 -1.25 -12.99 -3.02
C ARG A 306 -1.76 -13.75 -4.24
N GLY A 307 -1.50 -13.25 -5.47
CA GLY A 307 -1.87 -13.91 -6.73
C GLY A 307 -3.27 -13.61 -7.24
N CYS A 308 -3.85 -12.47 -6.84
CA CYS A 308 -5.12 -12.01 -7.41
C CYS A 308 -4.98 -11.78 -8.93
N ASP A 309 -5.98 -12.21 -9.71
CA ASP A 309 -6.02 -11.95 -11.15
C ASP A 309 -6.26 -10.46 -11.42
N VAL A 310 -5.22 -9.80 -11.94
CA VAL A 310 -5.22 -8.36 -12.24
C VAL A 310 -6.20 -7.99 -13.38
N ASN A 311 -6.49 -8.94 -14.27
CA ASN A 311 -7.36 -8.76 -15.44
C ASN A 311 -8.78 -9.33 -15.25
N SER A 312 -9.14 -9.72 -14.03
CA SER A 312 -10.50 -10.16 -13.72
C SER A 312 -11.51 -9.08 -14.08
N THR A 313 -12.62 -9.48 -14.72
CA THR A 313 -13.67 -8.57 -15.18
C THR A 313 -14.89 -8.63 -14.26
N SER A 314 -15.55 -7.49 -14.09
CA SER A 314 -16.88 -7.38 -13.48
C SER A 314 -17.98 -7.83 -14.45
N SER A 315 -19.23 -7.85 -13.99
CA SER A 315 -20.40 -8.17 -14.84
C SER A 315 -20.57 -7.21 -16.03
N ALA A 316 -20.12 -5.96 -15.90
CA ALA A 316 -20.10 -4.97 -16.99
C ALA A 316 -18.87 -5.10 -17.91
N GLY A 317 -18.00 -6.10 -17.70
CA GLY A 317 -16.76 -6.28 -18.45
C GLY A 317 -15.60 -5.41 -17.99
N ASN A 318 -15.80 -4.53 -17.00
CA ASN A 318 -14.75 -3.63 -16.52
C ASN A 318 -13.70 -4.39 -15.67
N THR A 319 -12.43 -4.13 -15.92
CA THR A 319 -11.33 -4.57 -15.05
C THR A 319 -11.13 -3.61 -13.90
N ALA A 320 -10.33 -4.02 -12.89
CA ALA A 320 -9.92 -3.11 -11.81
C ALA A 320 -9.25 -1.83 -12.36
N LEU A 321 -8.49 -1.93 -13.47
CA LEU A 321 -7.87 -0.76 -14.12
C LEU A 321 -8.91 0.25 -14.60
N HIS A 322 -10.01 -0.18 -15.22
CA HIS A 322 -11.11 0.73 -15.59
C HIS A 322 -11.65 1.49 -14.38
N VAL A 323 -11.85 0.78 -13.27
CA VAL A 323 -12.41 1.37 -12.04
C VAL A 323 -11.47 2.40 -11.42
N VAL A 324 -10.16 2.13 -11.35
CA VAL A 324 -9.20 3.09 -10.77
C VAL A 324 -8.96 4.29 -11.68
N VAL A 325 -9.06 4.11 -13.01
CA VAL A 325 -9.04 5.23 -13.98
C VAL A 325 -10.27 6.11 -13.80
N MET A 326 -11.47 5.54 -13.67
CA MET A 326 -12.70 6.30 -13.37
C MET A 326 -12.58 7.13 -12.07
N ARG A 327 -11.82 6.62 -11.09
CA ARG A 327 -11.56 7.29 -9.80
C ARG A 327 -10.36 8.25 -9.84
N SER A 328 -9.66 8.37 -10.95
CA SER A 328 -8.47 9.20 -11.14
C SER A 328 -7.36 8.93 -10.11
N ARG A 329 -7.09 7.66 -9.80
CA ARG A 329 -6.09 7.22 -8.82
C ARG A 329 -4.82 6.72 -9.52
N LEU A 330 -3.88 7.65 -9.80
CA LEU A 330 -2.63 7.35 -10.51
C LEU A 330 -1.78 6.30 -9.78
N ASP A 331 -1.68 6.38 -8.46
CA ASP A 331 -0.96 5.42 -7.62
C ASP A 331 -1.44 3.96 -7.82
N CYS A 332 -2.76 3.76 -7.85
CA CYS A 332 -3.36 2.46 -8.11
C CYS A 332 -3.18 2.02 -9.57
N ILE A 333 -3.29 2.96 -10.52
CA ILE A 333 -3.11 2.69 -11.96
C ILE A 333 -1.70 2.13 -12.20
N ILE A 334 -0.67 2.78 -11.67
CA ILE A 334 0.72 2.32 -11.81
C ILE A 334 0.91 0.94 -11.18
N VAL A 335 0.36 0.70 -10.00
CA VAL A 335 0.43 -0.62 -9.36
C VAL A 335 -0.19 -1.70 -10.24
N LEU A 336 -1.38 -1.46 -10.81
CA LEU A 336 -2.05 -2.45 -11.67
C LEU A 336 -1.26 -2.68 -12.97
N LEU A 337 -0.83 -1.62 -13.65
CA LEU A 337 -0.08 -1.70 -14.89
C LEU A 337 1.27 -2.44 -14.70
N THR A 338 1.95 -2.19 -13.59
CA THR A 338 3.23 -2.86 -13.27
C THR A 338 3.09 -4.32 -12.85
N HIS A 339 1.87 -4.76 -12.56
CA HIS A 339 1.56 -6.17 -12.28
C HIS A 339 0.84 -6.86 -13.45
N GLY A 340 0.89 -6.26 -14.65
CA GLY A 340 0.40 -6.89 -15.87
C GLY A 340 -1.06 -6.63 -16.21
N ALA A 341 -1.66 -5.55 -15.65
CA ALA A 341 -2.99 -5.12 -16.10
C ALA A 341 -2.94 -4.74 -17.59
N SER A 342 -3.89 -5.24 -18.37
CA SER A 342 -4.01 -4.92 -19.78
C SER A 342 -4.49 -3.48 -19.96
N ALA A 343 -3.63 -2.63 -20.53
CA ALA A 343 -3.98 -1.24 -20.85
C ALA A 343 -5.06 -1.13 -21.96
N ASN A 344 -5.30 -2.24 -22.69
CA ASN A 344 -6.23 -2.31 -23.83
C ASN A 344 -7.43 -3.23 -23.57
N ALA A 345 -7.67 -3.63 -22.31
CA ALA A 345 -8.85 -4.41 -21.96
C ALA A 345 -10.12 -3.67 -22.35
N ARG A 346 -11.06 -4.39 -22.96
CA ARG A 346 -12.39 -3.83 -23.35
C ARG A 346 -13.36 -4.04 -22.19
N GLY A 347 -13.88 -2.95 -21.67
CA GLY A 347 -14.87 -2.91 -20.60
C GLY A 347 -16.27 -2.62 -21.12
N GLU A 348 -17.06 -1.95 -20.30
CA GLU A 348 -18.42 -1.54 -20.62
C GLU A 348 -18.47 -0.71 -21.91
N HIS A 349 -19.40 -1.06 -22.81
CA HIS A 349 -19.53 -0.48 -24.16
C HIS A 349 -18.25 -0.60 -25.01
N GLY A 350 -17.41 -1.60 -24.75
CA GLY A 350 -16.15 -1.78 -25.47
C GLY A 350 -15.09 -0.72 -25.18
N ASN A 351 -15.32 0.12 -24.15
CA ASN A 351 -14.35 1.15 -23.77
C ASN A 351 -13.08 0.53 -23.17
N THR A 352 -11.92 1.01 -23.59
CA THR A 352 -10.65 0.70 -22.93
C THR A 352 -10.41 1.68 -21.77
N PRO A 353 -9.47 1.39 -20.85
CA PRO A 353 -9.08 2.35 -19.83
C PRO A 353 -8.71 3.73 -20.38
N LEU A 354 -8.14 3.78 -21.60
CA LEU A 354 -7.80 5.04 -22.26
C LEU A 354 -9.04 5.84 -22.70
N HIS A 355 -10.12 5.19 -23.18
CA HIS A 355 -11.37 5.89 -23.45
C HIS A 355 -11.90 6.58 -22.20
N VAL A 356 -11.87 5.86 -21.06
CA VAL A 356 -12.30 6.40 -19.77
C VAL A 356 -11.41 7.56 -19.33
N ALA A 357 -10.07 7.45 -19.47
CA ALA A 357 -9.14 8.50 -19.11
C ALA A 357 -9.36 9.77 -19.97
N MET A 358 -9.58 9.61 -21.28
CA MET A 358 -9.87 10.73 -22.19
C MET A 358 -11.16 11.46 -21.80
N SER A 359 -12.21 10.70 -21.40
CA SER A 359 -13.46 11.31 -20.95
C SER A 359 -13.34 12.09 -19.64
N LYS A 360 -12.31 11.82 -18.85
CA LYS A 360 -12.00 12.53 -17.59
C LYS A 360 -11.02 13.66 -17.73
N ASP A 361 -10.42 13.82 -18.93
CA ASP A 361 -9.44 14.86 -19.26
C ASP A 361 -8.25 14.92 -18.28
N ASN A 362 -7.76 13.75 -17.84
CA ASN A 362 -6.63 13.64 -16.91
C ASN A 362 -5.35 13.28 -17.66
N VAL A 363 -4.54 14.30 -17.94
CA VAL A 363 -3.31 14.19 -18.74
C VAL A 363 -2.30 13.20 -18.16
N GLU A 364 -2.14 13.17 -16.84
CA GLU A 364 -1.17 12.29 -16.16
C GLU A 364 -1.53 10.82 -16.33
N ILE A 365 -2.82 10.51 -16.19
CA ILE A 365 -3.34 9.16 -16.39
C ILE A 365 -3.26 8.75 -17.87
N ILE A 366 -3.56 9.67 -18.78
CA ILE A 366 -3.43 9.44 -20.22
C ILE A 366 -1.98 9.10 -20.57
N LYS A 367 -1.01 9.90 -20.10
CA LYS A 367 0.41 9.65 -20.28
C LYS A 367 0.83 8.29 -19.73
N ALA A 368 0.41 7.96 -18.51
CA ALA A 368 0.70 6.67 -17.90
C ALA A 368 0.16 5.49 -18.73
N LEU A 369 -1.10 5.54 -19.15
CA LEU A 369 -1.69 4.46 -19.95
C LEU A 369 -0.97 4.28 -21.28
N ILE A 370 -0.63 5.37 -21.97
CA ILE A 370 0.05 5.31 -23.27
C ILE A 370 1.47 4.77 -23.11
N VAL A 371 2.22 5.23 -22.11
CA VAL A 371 3.56 4.72 -21.80
C VAL A 371 3.52 3.21 -21.56
N PHE A 372 2.49 2.72 -20.89
CA PHE A 372 2.29 1.28 -20.65
C PHE A 372 1.62 0.53 -21.81
N GLY A 373 1.43 1.17 -22.96
CA GLY A 373 1.06 0.52 -24.20
C GLY A 373 -0.42 0.61 -24.58
N ALA A 374 -1.18 1.56 -24.01
CA ALA A 374 -2.54 1.81 -24.45
C ALA A 374 -2.59 2.31 -25.89
N GLU A 375 -3.54 1.79 -26.67
CA GLU A 375 -3.76 2.14 -28.07
C GLU A 375 -4.79 3.24 -28.19
N VAL A 376 -4.48 4.28 -28.99
CA VAL A 376 -5.36 5.44 -29.21
C VAL A 376 -6.38 5.25 -30.35
N ASP A 377 -6.19 4.24 -31.19
CA ASP A 377 -7.01 3.97 -32.38
C ASP A 377 -7.98 2.80 -32.21
N THR A 378 -8.05 2.16 -31.05
CA THR A 378 -8.97 1.06 -30.77
C THR A 378 -10.40 1.61 -30.65
N PRO A 379 -11.37 1.23 -31.52
CA PRO A 379 -12.73 1.72 -31.41
C PRO A 379 -13.50 1.00 -30.28
N ASN A 380 -14.38 1.72 -29.61
CA ASN A 380 -15.40 1.15 -28.72
C ASN A 380 -16.60 0.60 -29.53
N ASP A 381 -17.65 0.16 -28.87
CA ASP A 381 -18.85 -0.41 -29.52
C ASP A 381 -19.65 0.65 -30.31
N PHE A 382 -19.41 1.93 -30.07
CA PHE A 382 -19.99 3.06 -30.82
C PHE A 382 -19.12 3.52 -32.00
N GLY A 383 -17.98 2.84 -32.25
CA GLY A 383 -17.01 3.23 -33.27
C GLY A 383 -16.13 4.42 -32.90
N GLU A 384 -16.18 4.90 -31.66
CA GLU A 384 -15.37 6.01 -31.18
C GLU A 384 -14.01 5.49 -30.68
N THR A 385 -12.93 6.13 -31.12
CA THR A 385 -11.59 5.87 -30.58
C THR A 385 -11.29 6.82 -29.42
N PRO A 386 -10.32 6.49 -28.53
CA PRO A 386 -9.85 7.43 -27.50
C PRO A 386 -9.48 8.81 -28.08
N ALA A 387 -8.86 8.85 -29.26
CA ALA A 387 -8.51 10.09 -29.94
C ALA A 387 -9.74 10.92 -30.36
N ILE A 388 -10.82 10.27 -30.84
CA ILE A 388 -12.09 10.93 -31.17
C ILE A 388 -12.74 11.50 -29.91
N ILE A 389 -12.77 10.75 -28.82
CA ILE A 389 -13.32 11.23 -27.54
C ILE A 389 -12.54 12.46 -27.06
N ALA A 390 -11.21 12.41 -27.10
CA ALA A 390 -10.36 13.53 -26.73
C ALA A 390 -10.69 14.79 -27.56
N SER A 391 -10.86 14.67 -28.88
CA SER A 391 -11.19 15.80 -29.76
C SER A 391 -12.55 16.45 -29.47
N LYS A 392 -13.51 15.67 -28.92
CA LYS A 392 -14.83 16.18 -28.55
C LYS A 392 -14.86 16.92 -27.21
N ILE A 393 -14.00 16.52 -26.26
CA ILE A 393 -14.07 16.97 -24.86
C ILE A 393 -13.02 18.05 -24.58
N SER A 394 -11.87 18.05 -25.28
CA SER A 394 -10.74 18.90 -24.92
C SER A 394 -11.04 20.40 -25.18
N LYS A 395 -11.65 21.02 -24.20
CA LYS A 395 -11.73 22.50 -24.12
C LYS A 395 -10.68 23.11 -23.18
N HIS A 396 -10.02 22.34 -22.29
CA HIS A 396 -9.28 22.95 -21.17
C HIS A 396 -7.98 22.28 -20.68
N ALA A 397 -7.65 21.03 -20.95
CA ALA A 397 -6.48 20.39 -20.29
C ALA A 397 -5.38 19.88 -21.23
N LEU A 398 -5.70 19.45 -22.45
CA LEU A 398 -4.69 19.08 -23.44
C LEU A 398 -4.59 20.19 -24.49
N CYS A 399 -3.39 20.79 -24.67
CA CYS A 399 -3.21 21.65 -25.81
C CYS A 399 -3.29 20.82 -27.12
N PRO A 400 -3.76 21.41 -28.24
CA PRO A 400 -3.88 20.70 -29.52
C PRO A 400 -2.58 20.03 -29.96
N ALA A 401 -1.42 20.58 -29.61
CA ALA A 401 -0.10 20.01 -29.90
C ALA A 401 0.14 18.70 -29.12
N GLU A 402 -0.12 18.66 -27.82
CA GLU A 402 0.04 17.45 -27.02
C GLU A 402 -0.89 16.32 -27.47
N LEU A 403 -2.10 16.65 -27.93
CA LEU A 403 -3.05 15.68 -28.47
C LEU A 403 -2.58 15.11 -29.81
N GLN A 404 -1.98 15.96 -30.68
CA GLN A 404 -1.34 15.53 -31.91
C GLN A 404 -0.15 14.62 -31.62
N ASP A 405 0.71 14.99 -30.68
CA ASP A 405 1.86 14.17 -30.28
C ASP A 405 1.41 12.80 -29.75
N ILE A 406 0.39 12.75 -28.90
CA ILE A 406 -0.21 11.51 -28.40
C ILE A 406 -0.68 10.60 -29.55
N THR A 407 -1.41 11.16 -30.50
CA THR A 407 -1.95 10.37 -31.62
C THR A 407 -0.84 9.91 -32.57
N HIS A 408 0.15 10.74 -32.83
CA HIS A 408 1.28 10.41 -33.70
C HIS A 408 2.22 9.39 -33.06
N ILE A 409 2.54 9.53 -31.78
CA ILE A 409 3.37 8.57 -31.02
C ILE A 409 2.73 7.19 -31.03
N SER A 410 1.42 7.09 -30.78
CA SER A 410 0.73 5.81 -30.76
C SER A 410 0.63 5.17 -32.15
N ARG A 411 0.41 5.96 -33.20
CA ARG A 411 0.39 5.45 -34.60
C ARG A 411 1.76 4.97 -35.06
N ALA A 412 2.82 5.67 -34.68
CA ALA A 412 4.20 5.28 -35.00
C ALA A 412 4.63 3.94 -34.37
N ARG A 413 3.90 3.46 -33.35
CA ARG A 413 4.14 2.16 -32.70
C ARG A 413 3.63 0.95 -33.47
N LYS A 414 2.86 1.12 -34.55
CA LYS A 414 2.44 -0.03 -35.37
C LYS A 414 3.66 -0.56 -36.13
N PRO A 415 4.04 -1.83 -35.97
CA PRO A 415 5.15 -2.38 -36.71
C PRO A 415 4.88 -2.21 -38.20
N SER A 416 5.76 -1.52 -38.90
CA SER A 416 5.76 -1.57 -40.35
C SER A 416 6.09 -3.00 -40.73
N PHE A 417 5.07 -3.73 -41.18
CA PHE A 417 5.21 -5.05 -41.74
C PHE A 417 6.37 -5.06 -42.74
N ILE A 418 7.30 -5.97 -42.60
CA ILE A 418 8.21 -6.50 -43.64
C ILE A 418 9.61 -6.75 -43.05
N LEU A 419 9.81 -7.65 -42.12
CA LEU A 419 11.19 -8.10 -41.85
C LEU A 419 11.28 -9.52 -41.27
N SER A 420 10.18 -10.30 -41.31
CA SER A 420 10.17 -11.66 -40.76
C SER A 420 10.81 -12.73 -41.66
N SER A 421 11.25 -12.38 -42.86
CA SER A 421 11.73 -13.37 -43.84
C SER A 421 13.25 -13.48 -43.98
N MET A 422 14.06 -12.68 -43.23
CA MET A 422 15.54 -12.67 -43.39
C MET A 422 16.29 -13.30 -42.19
N ARG A 423 15.68 -14.22 -41.45
CA ARG A 423 16.25 -14.73 -40.19
C ARG A 423 17.35 -15.80 -40.30
N ASP A 424 17.66 -16.31 -41.47
CA ASP A 424 18.53 -17.51 -41.60
C ASP A 424 19.98 -17.27 -42.04
N GLU A 425 20.35 -16.02 -42.35
CA GLU A 425 21.73 -15.70 -42.68
C GLU A 425 22.56 -15.35 -41.45
N LYS A 426 23.65 -16.05 -41.19
CA LYS A 426 24.62 -15.77 -40.12
C LYS A 426 25.24 -14.39 -40.34
N ARG A 427 24.93 -13.45 -39.42
CA ARG A 427 25.59 -12.16 -39.40
C ARG A 427 27.11 -12.26 -39.50
N THR A 428 27.69 -11.45 -40.36
CA THR A 428 29.16 -11.45 -40.58
C THR A 428 29.90 -10.57 -39.59
N HIS A 429 29.17 -9.64 -38.91
CA HIS A 429 29.71 -8.66 -38.02
C HIS A 429 29.01 -8.73 -36.64
N ASP A 430 29.71 -8.27 -35.61
CA ASP A 430 29.16 -8.18 -34.25
C ASP A 430 28.53 -6.80 -33.98
N HIS A 431 27.48 -6.79 -33.15
CA HIS A 431 26.79 -5.61 -32.65
C HIS A 431 27.00 -5.44 -31.15
N LEU A 432 27.28 -4.21 -30.71
CA LEU A 432 27.48 -3.86 -29.31
C LEU A 432 26.36 -2.95 -28.80
N LEU A 433 25.80 -3.31 -27.64
CA LEU A 433 24.86 -2.50 -26.85
C LEU A 433 25.55 -2.01 -25.58
N CYS A 434 25.51 -0.72 -25.31
CA CYS A 434 26.06 -0.09 -24.12
C CYS A 434 24.95 0.63 -23.33
N LEU A 435 24.87 0.38 -22.03
CA LEU A 435 23.83 0.85 -21.13
C LEU A 435 24.45 1.62 -19.97
N ASP A 436 24.10 2.91 -19.87
CA ASP A 436 24.67 3.80 -18.88
C ASP A 436 24.15 3.52 -17.45
N GLY A 437 24.89 4.00 -16.46
CA GLY A 437 24.45 4.07 -15.07
C GLY A 437 23.46 5.23 -14.85
N GLY A 438 22.61 5.08 -13.81
CA GLY A 438 21.64 6.14 -13.51
C GLY A 438 20.52 5.78 -12.52
N GLY A 439 20.66 4.72 -11.74
CA GLY A 439 19.67 4.35 -10.71
C GLY A 439 18.29 4.07 -11.31
N VAL A 440 17.24 4.62 -10.71
CA VAL A 440 15.86 4.45 -11.20
C VAL A 440 15.63 5.03 -12.59
N LYS A 441 16.47 5.97 -13.03
CA LYS A 441 16.47 6.49 -14.43
C LYS A 441 16.76 5.42 -15.48
N GLY A 442 17.18 4.23 -15.08
CA GLY A 442 17.21 3.04 -15.96
C GLY A 442 15.87 2.75 -16.66
N LEU A 443 14.76 3.28 -16.15
CA LEU A 443 13.46 3.26 -16.83
C LEU A 443 13.49 3.92 -18.22
N VAL A 444 14.30 4.96 -18.43
CA VAL A 444 14.50 5.59 -19.74
C VAL A 444 15.14 4.60 -20.71
N ILE A 445 16.20 3.89 -20.28
CA ILE A 445 16.85 2.85 -21.09
C ILE A 445 15.84 1.73 -21.41
N ILE A 446 15.05 1.29 -20.43
CA ILE A 446 14.03 0.26 -20.62
C ILE A 446 13.02 0.69 -21.68
N GLN A 447 12.57 1.95 -21.67
CA GLN A 447 11.61 2.46 -22.65
C GLN A 447 12.20 2.49 -24.06
N LEU A 448 13.48 2.88 -24.19
CA LEU A 448 14.21 2.81 -25.46
C LEU A 448 14.35 1.36 -25.96
N LEU A 449 14.69 0.42 -25.07
CA LEU A 449 14.78 -1.00 -25.40
C LEU A 449 13.43 -1.61 -25.80
N ILE A 450 12.34 -1.23 -25.12
CA ILE A 450 10.97 -1.64 -25.51
C ILE A 450 10.65 -1.16 -26.93
N ALA A 451 11.03 0.07 -27.26
CA ALA A 451 10.81 0.60 -28.61
C ALA A 451 11.62 -0.16 -29.67
N ILE A 452 12.88 -0.53 -29.36
CA ILE A 452 13.71 -1.35 -30.23
C ILE A 452 13.10 -2.75 -30.43
N GLU A 453 12.66 -3.42 -29.35
CA GLU A 453 12.00 -4.74 -29.44
C GLU A 453 10.72 -4.68 -30.29
N LYS A 454 9.89 -3.66 -30.08
CA LYS A 454 8.64 -3.50 -30.82
C LYS A 454 8.89 -3.21 -32.31
N ALA A 455 9.82 -2.34 -32.62
CA ALA A 455 10.13 -1.94 -33.99
C ALA A 455 10.82 -3.06 -34.79
N SER A 456 11.69 -3.85 -34.14
CA SER A 456 12.39 -4.97 -34.78
C SER A 456 11.56 -6.27 -34.77
N GLY A 457 10.62 -6.43 -33.82
CA GLY A 457 9.93 -7.69 -33.58
C GLY A 457 10.85 -8.80 -33.04
N VAL A 458 12.05 -8.45 -32.55
CA VAL A 458 13.09 -9.37 -32.09
C VAL A 458 13.52 -9.00 -30.67
N ALA A 459 13.79 -10.01 -29.84
CA ALA A 459 14.29 -9.78 -28.49
C ALA A 459 15.69 -9.14 -28.53
N ILE A 460 15.97 -8.23 -27.58
CA ILE A 460 17.25 -7.50 -27.52
C ILE A 460 18.46 -8.44 -27.57
N LYS A 461 18.41 -9.57 -26.86
CA LYS A 461 19.51 -10.57 -26.83
C LYS A 461 19.90 -11.12 -28.21
N ASP A 462 18.95 -11.13 -29.13
CA ASP A 462 19.15 -11.68 -30.50
C ASP A 462 19.58 -10.60 -31.50
N LEU A 463 19.52 -9.31 -31.09
CA LEU A 463 19.99 -8.18 -31.88
C LEU A 463 21.46 -7.83 -31.65
N PHE A 464 22.00 -8.19 -30.47
CA PHE A 464 23.33 -7.79 -30.04
C PHE A 464 24.18 -9.02 -29.63
N ASP A 465 25.45 -9.01 -30.03
CA ASP A 465 26.43 -10.06 -29.70
C ASP A 465 27.18 -9.72 -28.41
N TRP A 466 27.29 -8.42 -28.10
CA TRP A 466 27.93 -7.87 -26.90
C TRP A 466 27.03 -6.88 -26.21
N VAL A 467 26.97 -6.98 -24.88
CA VAL A 467 26.22 -6.03 -24.04
C VAL A 467 27.10 -5.57 -22.90
N ALA A 468 27.27 -4.28 -22.77
CA ALA A 468 28.00 -3.64 -21.66
C ALA A 468 27.04 -2.80 -20.82
N GLY A 469 27.21 -2.82 -19.50
CA GLY A 469 26.36 -2.02 -18.62
C GLY A 469 27.05 -1.57 -17.34
N THR A 470 26.66 -0.40 -16.87
CA THR A 470 27.13 0.18 -15.62
C THR A 470 25.97 0.36 -14.66
N SER A 471 26.12 -0.07 -13.39
CA SER A 471 25.11 0.17 -12.37
C SER A 471 23.73 -0.36 -12.80
N THR A 472 22.71 0.49 -12.92
CA THR A 472 21.40 0.12 -13.46
C THR A 472 21.49 -0.46 -14.87
N GLY A 473 22.37 0.09 -15.74
CA GLY A 473 22.64 -0.47 -17.05
C GLY A 473 23.24 -1.87 -16.97
N GLY A 474 24.02 -2.17 -15.94
CA GLY A 474 24.54 -3.52 -15.66
C GLY A 474 23.41 -4.51 -15.29
N ILE A 475 22.45 -4.08 -14.46
CA ILE A 475 21.26 -4.88 -14.14
C ILE A 475 20.46 -5.18 -15.42
N LEU A 476 20.30 -4.18 -16.29
CA LEU A 476 19.59 -4.36 -17.57
C LEU A 476 20.37 -5.23 -18.56
N ALA A 477 21.69 -5.15 -18.59
CA ALA A 477 22.53 -6.05 -19.38
C ALA A 477 22.34 -7.52 -18.97
N LEU A 478 22.24 -7.75 -17.66
CA LEU A 478 21.92 -9.10 -17.12
C LEU A 478 20.47 -9.51 -17.43
N ALA A 479 19.53 -8.57 -17.41
CA ALA A 479 18.15 -8.85 -17.81
C ALA A 479 18.07 -9.28 -19.28
N VAL A 480 18.83 -8.64 -20.17
CA VAL A 480 18.99 -9.04 -21.56
C VAL A 480 19.58 -10.47 -21.65
N LEU A 481 20.68 -10.73 -20.92
CA LEU A 481 21.32 -12.04 -20.87
C LEU A 481 20.33 -13.16 -20.47
N HIS A 482 19.49 -12.88 -19.46
CA HIS A 482 18.49 -13.82 -18.94
C HIS A 482 17.17 -13.81 -19.73
N SER A 483 17.13 -13.15 -20.89
CA SER A 483 15.93 -13.09 -21.76
C SER A 483 14.69 -12.52 -21.07
N LYS A 484 14.88 -11.60 -20.14
CA LYS A 484 13.76 -10.91 -19.49
C LYS A 484 13.12 -9.93 -20.47
N PRO A 485 11.80 -9.97 -20.70
CA PRO A 485 11.13 -8.96 -21.54
C PRO A 485 11.31 -7.55 -20.95
N MET A 486 11.62 -6.57 -21.80
CA MET A 486 11.85 -5.20 -21.30
C MET A 486 10.59 -4.57 -20.70
N ALA A 487 9.41 -4.90 -21.20
CA ALA A 487 8.15 -4.47 -20.61
C ALA A 487 7.95 -5.03 -19.18
N TYR A 488 8.39 -6.28 -18.92
CA TYR A 488 8.42 -6.84 -17.57
C TYR A 488 9.40 -6.08 -16.67
N MET A 489 10.60 -5.77 -17.17
CA MET A 489 11.61 -5.02 -16.42
C MET A 489 11.14 -3.63 -16.05
N ARG A 490 10.33 -2.96 -16.87
CA ARG A 490 9.70 -1.69 -16.53
C ARG A 490 8.84 -1.83 -15.26
N GLY A 491 7.97 -2.82 -15.21
CA GLY A 491 7.17 -3.12 -14.03
C GLY A 491 8.03 -3.46 -12.81
N VAL A 492 9.10 -4.21 -13.00
CA VAL A 492 10.07 -4.56 -11.96
C VAL A 492 10.70 -3.32 -11.34
N TYR A 493 11.14 -2.35 -12.15
CA TYR A 493 11.75 -1.10 -11.67
C TYR A 493 10.78 -0.23 -10.85
N PHE A 494 9.53 -0.12 -11.26
CA PHE A 494 8.50 0.57 -10.48
C PHE A 494 8.22 -0.11 -9.14
N ARG A 495 8.28 -1.44 -9.06
CA ARG A 495 8.12 -2.16 -7.78
C ARG A 495 9.37 -2.07 -6.91
N MET A 496 10.55 -2.19 -7.54
CA MET A 496 11.85 -2.15 -6.86
C MET A 496 12.05 -0.82 -6.12
N LYS A 497 11.74 0.32 -6.74
CA LYS A 497 11.94 1.63 -6.09
C LYS A 497 11.26 1.74 -4.74
N ASP A 498 10.06 1.18 -4.62
CA ASP A 498 9.27 1.19 -3.38
C ASP A 498 9.82 0.23 -2.31
N GLU A 499 10.57 -0.79 -2.71
CA GLU A 499 11.15 -1.79 -1.81
C GLU A 499 12.59 -1.40 -1.38
N VAL A 500 13.39 -0.91 -2.32
CA VAL A 500 14.83 -0.65 -2.13
C VAL A 500 15.11 0.72 -1.54
N PHE A 501 14.40 1.77 -1.97
CA PHE A 501 14.65 3.14 -1.52
C PHE A 501 13.76 3.54 -0.34
N ARG A 502 13.79 2.73 0.74
CA ARG A 502 13.07 3.00 1.98
C ARG A 502 14.01 3.52 3.06
N GLY A 503 13.58 4.58 3.76
CA GLY A 503 14.34 5.17 4.87
C GLY A 503 15.31 6.25 4.40
N SER A 504 16.47 6.36 5.05
CA SER A 504 17.50 7.36 4.77
C SER A 504 18.73 6.73 4.14
N ARG A 505 19.46 7.51 3.34
CA ARG A 505 20.76 7.12 2.77
C ARG A 505 21.84 7.03 3.86
N PRO A 506 22.76 6.05 3.80
CA PRO A 506 22.81 4.93 2.85
C PRO A 506 21.71 3.89 3.12
N TYR A 507 21.08 3.40 2.05
CA TYR A 507 20.00 2.41 2.14
C TYR A 507 20.52 1.04 2.60
N GLU A 508 19.62 0.28 3.22
CA GLU A 508 19.89 -1.12 3.55
C GLU A 508 20.13 -1.94 2.27
N SER A 509 21.16 -2.76 2.29
CA SER A 509 21.55 -3.58 1.12
C SER A 509 20.63 -4.80 0.90
N GLY A 510 20.02 -5.31 1.97
CA GLY A 510 19.20 -6.52 1.94
C GLY A 510 18.08 -6.50 0.88
N PRO A 511 17.21 -5.48 0.83
CA PRO A 511 16.14 -5.41 -0.16
C PRO A 511 16.63 -5.44 -1.62
N LEU A 512 17.74 -4.75 -1.92
CA LEU A 512 18.35 -4.80 -3.25
C LEU A 512 18.92 -6.18 -3.56
N GLU A 513 19.59 -6.82 -2.61
CA GLU A 513 20.17 -8.16 -2.79
C GLU A 513 19.08 -9.22 -2.97
N GLU A 514 18.01 -9.17 -2.20
CA GLU A 514 16.86 -10.05 -2.36
C GLU A 514 16.19 -9.86 -3.73
N PHE A 515 16.04 -8.61 -4.16
CA PHE A 515 15.56 -8.29 -5.50
C PHE A 515 16.44 -8.94 -6.58
N LEU A 516 17.76 -8.75 -6.51
CA LEU A 516 18.70 -9.30 -7.50
C LEU A 516 18.72 -10.83 -7.50
N LYS A 517 18.66 -11.47 -6.33
CA LYS A 517 18.54 -12.93 -6.20
C LYS A 517 17.25 -13.48 -6.77
N ARG A 518 16.14 -12.78 -6.53
CA ARG A 518 14.82 -13.15 -7.08
C ARG A 518 14.80 -13.08 -8.61
N GLU A 519 15.41 -12.04 -9.19
CA GLU A 519 15.38 -11.84 -10.65
C GLU A 519 16.38 -12.71 -11.40
N PHE A 520 17.54 -12.97 -10.84
CA PHE A 520 18.65 -13.65 -11.53
C PHE A 520 19.06 -15.00 -10.94
N GLY A 521 18.46 -15.39 -9.83
CA GLY A 521 18.81 -16.61 -9.11
C GLY A 521 19.93 -16.41 -8.07
N GLU A 522 19.83 -17.12 -6.96
CA GLU A 522 20.79 -17.02 -5.86
C GLU A 522 22.14 -17.66 -6.18
N HIS A 523 22.14 -18.73 -6.98
CA HIS A 523 23.33 -19.53 -7.30
C HIS A 523 23.77 -19.42 -8.76
N THR A 524 23.09 -18.63 -9.57
CA THR A 524 23.40 -18.47 -11.00
C THR A 524 24.76 -17.78 -11.17
N LYS A 525 25.62 -18.37 -11.96
CA LYS A 525 26.95 -17.85 -12.27
C LYS A 525 26.96 -17.11 -13.59
N MET A 526 27.90 -16.17 -13.73
CA MET A 526 28.02 -15.36 -14.94
C MET A 526 28.19 -16.20 -16.21
N THR A 527 28.90 -17.34 -16.14
CA THR A 527 29.18 -18.22 -17.25
C THR A 527 28.10 -19.25 -17.58
N ASP A 528 27.00 -19.30 -16.81
CA ASP A 528 25.91 -20.26 -17.06
C ASP A 528 25.17 -19.95 -18.37
N ILE A 529 25.13 -18.66 -18.76
CA ILE A 529 24.61 -18.23 -20.06
C ILE A 529 25.74 -17.55 -20.84
N LYS A 530 26.06 -18.06 -21.99
CA LYS A 530 27.26 -17.65 -22.76
C LYS A 530 27.00 -16.63 -23.85
N LYS A 531 25.74 -16.41 -24.24
CA LYS A 531 25.36 -15.47 -25.31
C LYS A 531 24.12 -14.68 -24.93
N PRO A 532 24.11 -13.39 -25.23
CA PRO A 532 25.24 -12.56 -25.71
C PRO A 532 26.40 -12.53 -24.72
N LYS A 533 27.58 -12.05 -25.14
CA LYS A 533 28.68 -11.75 -24.22
C LYS A 533 28.35 -10.49 -23.46
N VAL A 534 28.41 -10.58 -22.13
CA VAL A 534 28.02 -9.50 -21.23
C VAL A 534 29.19 -9.09 -20.35
N MET A 535 29.36 -7.78 -20.17
CA MET A 535 30.31 -7.18 -19.25
C MET A 535 29.66 -6.08 -18.42
N LEU A 536 29.91 -6.10 -17.11
CA LEU A 536 29.48 -5.05 -16.19
C LEU A 536 30.70 -4.36 -15.59
N THR A 537 30.61 -3.04 -15.47
CA THR A 537 31.67 -2.23 -14.85
C THR A 537 31.57 -2.26 -13.32
N GLY A 538 32.70 -2.24 -12.66
CA GLY A 538 32.84 -2.07 -11.21
C GLY A 538 34.13 -1.34 -10.89
N THR A 539 34.17 -0.62 -9.77
CA THR A 539 35.37 0.09 -9.32
C THR A 539 36.02 -0.65 -8.17
N LEU A 540 37.25 -1.10 -8.37
CA LEU A 540 38.09 -1.69 -7.32
C LEU A 540 38.60 -0.59 -6.41
N SER A 541 38.15 -0.57 -5.17
CA SER A 541 38.45 0.44 -4.16
C SER A 541 39.41 -0.02 -3.07
N ASP A 542 39.96 -1.26 -3.19
CA ASP A 542 40.94 -1.83 -2.28
C ASP A 542 42.40 -1.43 -2.63
N ARG A 543 42.56 -0.49 -3.58
CA ARG A 543 43.84 -0.05 -4.12
C ARG A 543 43.84 1.43 -4.51
N GLN A 544 45.03 2.02 -4.62
CA GLN A 544 45.20 3.38 -5.13
C GLN A 544 46.30 3.40 -6.20
N PRO A 545 45.97 3.97 -7.37
CA PRO A 545 44.65 4.48 -7.78
C PRO A 545 43.60 3.35 -7.89
N ALA A 546 42.31 3.72 -7.79
CA ALA A 546 41.24 2.78 -8.02
C ALA A 546 41.25 2.31 -9.49
N GLU A 547 40.87 1.05 -9.70
CA GLU A 547 40.92 0.42 -11.02
C GLU A 547 39.51 0.02 -11.49
N LEU A 548 39.30 0.11 -12.81
CA LEU A 548 38.10 -0.43 -13.46
C LEU A 548 38.19 -1.95 -13.52
N HIS A 549 37.15 -2.61 -13.05
CA HIS A 549 36.97 -4.06 -13.18
C HIS A 549 35.76 -4.36 -14.07
N LEU A 550 35.89 -5.35 -14.94
CA LEU A 550 34.77 -5.86 -15.74
C LEU A 550 34.35 -7.24 -15.21
N PHE A 551 33.08 -7.38 -14.81
CA PHE A 551 32.47 -8.66 -14.53
C PHE A 551 31.97 -9.25 -15.85
N ARG A 552 32.44 -10.43 -16.21
CA ARG A 552 32.29 -11.04 -17.54
C ARG A 552 31.55 -12.38 -17.44
N ASN A 553 30.82 -12.76 -18.49
CA ASN A 553 30.29 -14.10 -18.67
C ASN A 553 31.16 -14.94 -19.61
N TYR A 554 32.37 -14.48 -19.91
CA TYR A 554 33.39 -15.13 -20.75
C TYR A 554 34.78 -14.96 -20.11
N ASP A 555 35.76 -15.71 -20.57
CA ASP A 555 37.12 -15.59 -20.07
C ASP A 555 37.78 -14.27 -20.47
N ALA A 556 38.42 -13.60 -19.54
CA ALA A 556 39.12 -12.36 -19.78
C ALA A 556 40.30 -12.56 -20.74
N PRO A 557 40.63 -11.60 -21.65
CA PRO A 557 41.82 -11.60 -22.45
C PRO A 557 43.11 -11.77 -21.62
N GLU A 558 44.12 -12.44 -22.12
CA GLU A 558 45.38 -12.69 -21.38
C GLU A 558 46.09 -11.40 -20.96
N CYS A 559 46.10 -10.37 -21.82
CA CYS A 559 46.66 -9.05 -21.49
C CYS A 559 46.03 -8.38 -20.29
N VAL A 560 44.81 -8.78 -19.92
CA VAL A 560 44.10 -8.26 -18.75
C VAL A 560 44.34 -9.12 -17.50
N ARG A 561 44.77 -10.41 -17.72
CA ARG A 561 45.05 -11.36 -16.62
C ARG A 561 46.37 -11.05 -15.91
N GLU A 562 47.34 -10.48 -16.62
CA GLU A 562 48.63 -10.10 -16.05
C GLU A 562 48.50 -8.73 -15.35
N PRO A 563 48.86 -8.62 -14.06
CA PRO A 563 48.89 -7.33 -13.39
C PRO A 563 49.90 -6.42 -14.13
N ARG A 564 49.44 -5.28 -14.63
CA ARG A 564 50.25 -4.29 -15.34
C ARG A 564 51.41 -3.72 -14.49
N PHE A 565 51.44 -4.05 -13.18
CA PHE A 565 52.47 -3.72 -12.23
C PHE A 565 52.71 -4.91 -11.31
N SER A 566 53.61 -5.81 -11.71
CA SER A 566 54.09 -6.88 -10.82
C SER A 566 55.20 -6.33 -9.91
N GLN A 567 54.89 -5.75 -8.81
CA GLN A 567 55.79 -5.60 -7.69
C GLN A 567 55.02 -5.65 -6.37
N ASN A 568 55.13 -6.80 -5.69
CA ASN A 568 55.03 -6.99 -4.23
C ASN A 568 53.85 -6.35 -3.47
N ILE A 569 52.65 -6.35 -4.04
CA ILE A 569 51.44 -5.99 -3.28
C ILE A 569 50.62 -7.26 -3.06
N ASN A 570 50.40 -7.67 -1.81
CA ASN A 570 49.51 -8.78 -1.42
C ASN A 570 48.03 -8.45 -1.67
N LEU A 571 47.67 -8.23 -2.93
CA LEU A 571 46.28 -8.05 -3.31
C LEU A 571 45.60 -9.41 -3.43
N LYS A 572 44.39 -9.52 -2.87
CA LYS A 572 43.58 -10.73 -3.03
C LYS A 572 43.27 -10.95 -4.50
N PRO A 573 43.34 -12.21 -5.02
CA PRO A 573 42.98 -12.50 -6.39
C PRO A 573 41.52 -12.14 -6.68
N LEU A 574 41.23 -11.83 -7.94
CA LEU A 574 39.88 -11.55 -8.42
C LEU A 574 39.12 -12.85 -8.63
N THR A 575 37.82 -12.85 -8.39
CA THR A 575 36.93 -14.00 -8.64
C THR A 575 36.89 -14.29 -10.13
N GLN A 576 37.10 -15.55 -10.52
CA GLN A 576 37.01 -15.96 -11.90
C GLN A 576 35.54 -15.84 -12.41
N PRO A 577 35.33 -15.58 -13.72
CA PRO A 577 34.00 -15.53 -14.30
C PRO A 577 33.11 -16.74 -14.00
N SER A 578 33.72 -17.95 -14.00
CA SER A 578 33.08 -19.23 -13.70
C SER A 578 32.63 -19.39 -12.22
N GLU A 579 33.12 -18.57 -11.33
CA GLU A 579 32.77 -18.57 -9.91
C GLU A 579 31.93 -17.34 -9.51
N GLN A 580 31.91 -16.30 -10.35
CA GLN A 580 31.23 -15.07 -10.10
C GLN A 580 29.72 -15.25 -10.19
N LEU A 581 29.01 -14.97 -9.08
CA LEU A 581 27.54 -14.96 -9.05
C LEU A 581 26.99 -13.73 -9.75
N VAL A 582 25.94 -13.92 -10.54
CA VAL A 582 25.26 -12.86 -11.31
C VAL A 582 24.75 -11.75 -10.41
N TRP A 583 24.01 -12.10 -9.35
CA TRP A 583 23.47 -11.10 -8.43
C TRP A 583 24.55 -10.28 -7.70
N ARG A 584 25.71 -10.91 -7.39
CA ARG A 584 26.85 -10.21 -6.78
C ARG A 584 27.54 -9.26 -7.74
N ALA A 585 27.67 -9.64 -9.00
CA ALA A 585 28.20 -8.75 -10.04
C ALA A 585 27.29 -7.51 -10.20
N ALA A 586 25.99 -7.72 -10.28
CA ALA A 586 25.00 -6.64 -10.32
C ALA A 586 25.06 -5.74 -9.08
N ARG A 587 25.13 -6.33 -7.88
CA ARG A 587 25.24 -5.60 -6.60
C ARG A 587 26.53 -4.78 -6.52
N SER A 588 27.64 -5.31 -7.04
CA SER A 588 28.92 -4.60 -7.08
C SER A 588 28.91 -3.43 -8.04
N SER A 589 28.37 -3.65 -9.25
CA SER A 589 28.23 -2.58 -10.25
C SER A 589 27.31 -1.45 -9.79
N GLY A 590 26.29 -1.77 -8.99
CA GLY A 590 25.30 -0.80 -8.47
C GLY A 590 25.58 -0.31 -7.04
N ALA A 591 26.80 -0.41 -6.53
CA ALA A 591 27.19 0.07 -5.20
C ALA A 591 27.51 1.58 -5.22
N ALA A 592 26.52 2.40 -5.57
CA ALA A 592 26.66 3.85 -5.69
C ALA A 592 27.04 4.50 -4.36
N PRO A 593 28.15 5.28 -4.29
CA PRO A 593 28.55 5.98 -3.09
C PRO A 593 27.44 6.86 -2.53
N THR A 594 27.30 6.91 -1.21
CA THR A 594 26.25 7.60 -0.46
C THR A 594 24.86 6.96 -0.53
N TYR A 595 24.55 6.14 -1.55
CA TYR A 595 23.28 5.42 -1.68
C TYR A 595 23.35 4.02 -1.06
N PHE A 596 24.41 3.27 -1.36
CA PHE A 596 24.63 1.92 -0.85
C PHE A 596 26.05 1.74 -0.31
N ARG A 597 26.20 0.84 0.64
CA ARG A 597 27.52 0.42 1.12
C ARG A 597 28.28 -0.34 0.02
N PRO A 598 29.63 -0.28 0.00
CA PRO A 598 30.45 -1.09 -0.89
C PRO A 598 30.09 -2.57 -0.80
N ASN A 599 30.18 -3.29 -1.91
CA ASN A 599 30.08 -4.75 -1.91
C ASN A 599 31.47 -5.38 -1.84
N GLY A 600 31.94 -5.67 -0.63
CA GLY A 600 33.32 -6.10 -0.41
C GLY A 600 34.30 -5.01 -0.81
N ARG A 601 35.13 -5.30 -1.85
CA ARG A 601 36.12 -4.36 -2.40
C ARG A 601 35.61 -3.49 -3.55
N PHE A 602 34.35 -3.63 -3.93
CA PHE A 602 33.77 -2.97 -5.10
C PHE A 602 32.88 -1.79 -4.72
N LEU A 603 33.05 -0.71 -5.47
CA LEU A 603 32.12 0.41 -5.59
C LEU A 603 31.49 0.40 -6.98
N ASP A 604 30.48 1.28 -7.18
CA ASP A 604 29.78 1.45 -8.46
C ASP A 604 30.74 1.70 -9.59
N GLY A 605 30.50 1.03 -10.72
CA GLY A 605 31.28 1.22 -11.92
C GLY A 605 31.18 2.62 -12.52
N GLY A 606 30.11 3.35 -12.18
CA GLY A 606 29.88 4.73 -12.62
C GLY A 606 30.95 5.73 -12.20
N LEU A 607 31.73 5.42 -11.16
CA LEU A 607 32.85 6.28 -10.76
C LEU A 607 33.95 6.37 -11.81
N LEU A 608 34.15 5.33 -12.61
CA LEU A 608 35.20 5.26 -13.66
C LEU A 608 34.67 5.17 -15.08
N ALA A 609 33.52 4.53 -15.27
CA ALA A 609 32.94 4.21 -16.57
C ALA A 609 31.40 4.24 -16.53
N ASN A 610 30.81 5.40 -16.24
CA ASN A 610 29.34 5.53 -16.20
C ASN A 610 28.70 5.31 -17.57
N ASN A 611 29.36 5.76 -18.63
CA ASN A 611 29.07 5.35 -20.00
C ASN A 611 30.15 4.31 -20.43
N PRO A 612 29.80 2.99 -20.48
CA PRO A 612 30.79 1.95 -20.68
C PRO A 612 31.24 1.78 -22.13
N THR A 613 30.85 2.65 -23.06
CA THR A 613 31.05 2.42 -24.51
C THR A 613 32.50 2.26 -24.89
N LEU A 614 33.38 3.18 -24.46
CA LEU A 614 34.82 3.12 -24.80
C LEU A 614 35.50 1.91 -24.16
N ASP A 615 35.16 1.61 -22.91
CA ASP A 615 35.74 0.46 -22.19
C ASP A 615 35.29 -0.84 -22.83
N ALA A 616 34.04 -0.96 -23.24
CA ALA A 616 33.52 -2.09 -23.97
C ALA A 616 34.19 -2.29 -25.34
N MET A 617 34.38 -1.21 -26.09
CA MET A 617 35.07 -1.28 -27.38
C MET A 617 36.53 -1.71 -27.21
N THR A 618 37.21 -1.20 -26.19
CA THR A 618 38.59 -1.60 -25.83
C THR A 618 38.64 -3.08 -25.46
N GLU A 619 37.75 -3.54 -24.60
CA GLU A 619 37.65 -4.94 -24.20
C GLU A 619 37.40 -5.86 -25.38
N ILE A 620 36.50 -5.52 -26.29
CA ILE A 620 36.23 -6.31 -27.51
C ILE A 620 37.47 -6.38 -28.43
N HIS A 621 38.17 -5.27 -28.55
CA HIS A 621 39.40 -5.22 -29.32
C HIS A 621 40.46 -6.18 -28.72
N GLU A 622 40.73 -6.09 -27.43
CA GLU A 622 41.68 -6.97 -26.73
C GLU A 622 41.28 -8.45 -26.78
N TYR A 623 39.98 -8.75 -26.63
CA TYR A 623 39.45 -10.07 -26.76
C TYR A 623 39.69 -10.63 -28.17
N ASN A 624 39.45 -9.86 -29.21
CA ASN A 624 39.66 -10.25 -30.59
C ASN A 624 41.15 -10.47 -30.89
N GLN A 625 42.06 -9.62 -30.37
CA GLN A 625 43.50 -9.80 -30.49
C GLN A 625 43.99 -11.07 -29.77
N ASP A 626 43.42 -11.38 -28.62
CA ASP A 626 43.75 -12.62 -27.89
C ASP A 626 43.31 -13.86 -28.67
N MET A 627 42.12 -13.82 -29.26
CA MET A 627 41.61 -14.90 -30.13
C MET A 627 42.54 -15.13 -31.36
N ILE A 628 43.03 -14.07 -31.97
CA ILE A 628 43.96 -14.13 -33.10
C ILE A 628 45.28 -14.77 -32.63
N ARG A 629 45.84 -14.32 -31.50
CA ARG A 629 47.08 -14.86 -30.91
C ARG A 629 46.96 -16.37 -30.64
N LYS A 630 45.80 -16.84 -30.22
CA LYS A 630 45.47 -18.25 -29.94
C LYS A 630 45.15 -19.07 -31.21
N GLY A 631 45.35 -18.51 -32.40
CA GLY A 631 45.07 -19.20 -33.67
C GLY A 631 43.60 -19.37 -34.00
N GLN A 632 42.70 -18.66 -33.30
CA GLN A 632 41.26 -18.71 -33.52
C GLN A 632 40.73 -17.49 -34.27
N GLY A 633 41.57 -16.87 -35.10
CA GLY A 633 41.22 -15.67 -35.85
C GLY A 633 40.00 -15.83 -36.79
N ASN A 634 39.70 -17.05 -37.20
CA ASN A 634 38.52 -17.39 -38.00
C ASN A 634 37.20 -17.24 -37.26
N LYS A 635 37.23 -17.14 -35.92
CA LYS A 635 36.05 -16.93 -35.07
C LYS A 635 35.82 -15.43 -34.74
N VAL A 636 36.78 -14.58 -35.07
CA VAL A 636 36.73 -13.15 -34.80
C VAL A 636 35.81 -12.46 -35.80
N LYS A 637 34.83 -11.71 -35.27
CA LYS A 637 33.97 -10.85 -36.07
C LYS A 637 34.29 -9.39 -35.76
N LYS A 638 34.29 -8.56 -36.78
CA LYS A 638 34.47 -7.10 -36.63
C LYS A 638 33.19 -6.50 -36.07
N LEU A 639 33.36 -5.52 -35.22
CA LEU A 639 32.25 -4.70 -34.73
C LEU A 639 31.77 -3.76 -35.84
N SER A 640 30.46 -3.72 -36.11
CA SER A 640 29.87 -2.87 -37.16
C SER A 640 28.94 -1.81 -36.64
N ILE A 641 28.23 -2.12 -35.52
CA ILE A 641 27.24 -1.22 -34.92
C ILE A 641 27.51 -1.12 -33.42
N VAL A 642 27.49 0.10 -32.92
CA VAL A 642 27.53 0.43 -31.49
C VAL A 642 26.31 1.27 -31.15
N VAL A 643 25.49 0.76 -30.23
CA VAL A 643 24.32 1.45 -29.70
C VAL A 643 24.57 1.80 -28.25
N SER A 644 24.56 3.07 -27.91
CA SER A 644 24.77 3.59 -26.56
C SER A 644 23.49 4.26 -26.07
N LEU A 645 22.92 3.72 -24.98
CA LEU A 645 21.67 4.20 -24.39
C LEU A 645 21.93 4.89 -23.06
N GLY A 646 21.47 6.13 -22.94
CA GLY A 646 21.57 6.94 -21.73
C GLY A 646 20.32 6.88 -20.87
N THR A 647 20.45 7.33 -19.63
CA THR A 647 19.39 7.39 -18.62
C THR A 647 18.64 8.74 -18.61
N GLY A 648 18.79 9.53 -19.66
CA GLY A 648 18.23 10.89 -19.79
C GLY A 648 19.21 11.97 -19.36
N LYS A 649 19.21 13.08 -20.09
CA LYS A 649 19.99 14.28 -19.78
C LYS A 649 19.21 15.16 -18.82
N SER A 650 19.80 15.48 -17.68
CA SER A 650 19.24 16.48 -16.77
C SER A 650 19.35 17.88 -17.36
N PRO A 651 18.39 18.79 -17.09
CA PRO A 651 18.51 20.18 -17.51
C PRO A 651 19.72 20.84 -16.83
N GLN A 652 20.45 21.68 -17.60
CA GLN A 652 21.54 22.45 -17.03
C GLN A 652 20.97 23.59 -16.17
N VAL A 653 21.39 23.64 -14.92
CA VAL A 653 21.01 24.69 -13.96
C VAL A 653 22.22 25.56 -13.65
N PRO A 654 22.10 26.90 -13.69
CA PRO A 654 23.18 27.77 -13.27
C PRO A 654 23.50 27.54 -11.79
N VAL A 655 24.75 27.24 -11.47
CA VAL A 655 25.24 27.11 -10.08
C VAL A 655 26.21 28.25 -9.76
N THR A 656 26.19 28.73 -8.54
CA THR A 656 27.21 29.64 -8.03
C THR A 656 28.55 28.93 -7.93
N CYS A 657 29.63 29.64 -8.26
CA CYS A 657 30.99 29.10 -8.17
C CYS A 657 31.25 28.52 -6.76
N VAL A 658 31.74 27.29 -6.73
CA VAL A 658 32.06 26.61 -5.45
C VAL A 658 33.44 27.03 -5.01
N ASP A 659 33.51 27.68 -3.85
CA ASP A 659 34.77 28.09 -3.22
C ASP A 659 34.99 27.27 -1.94
N VAL A 660 36.10 26.55 -1.89
CA VAL A 660 36.53 25.75 -0.72
C VAL A 660 37.84 26.30 -0.18
N PHE A 661 37.79 26.94 0.96
CA PHE A 661 38.94 27.56 1.59
C PHE A 661 39.09 27.08 3.03
N ARG A 662 40.29 27.34 3.60
CA ARG A 662 40.55 27.01 5.01
C ARG A 662 39.82 28.01 5.91
N PRO A 663 38.87 27.56 6.76
CA PRO A 663 38.10 28.47 7.58
C PRO A 663 38.91 29.13 8.67
N SER A 664 38.73 30.44 8.83
CA SER A 664 39.38 31.24 9.88
C SER A 664 38.40 31.58 11.04
N ASN A 665 37.13 31.39 10.83
CA ASN A 665 36.07 31.67 11.82
C ASN A 665 34.85 30.72 11.65
N PRO A 666 33.92 30.63 12.63
CA PRO A 666 32.78 29.74 12.56
C PRO A 666 31.83 29.95 11.35
N TRP A 667 31.72 31.18 10.84
CA TRP A 667 30.94 31.49 9.65
C TRP A 667 31.60 30.95 8.37
N GLU A 668 32.90 31.09 8.29
CA GLU A 668 33.67 30.50 7.19
C GLU A 668 33.70 28.98 7.28
N LEU A 669 33.68 28.41 8.47
CA LEU A 669 33.55 26.97 8.66
C LEU A 669 32.22 26.44 8.08
N ALA A 670 31.09 27.12 8.33
CA ALA A 670 29.81 26.77 7.77
C ALA A 670 29.81 26.87 6.22
N LYS A 671 30.40 27.94 5.66
CA LYS A 671 30.58 28.11 4.22
C LYS A 671 31.49 27.04 3.62
N THR A 672 32.58 26.69 4.30
CA THR A 672 33.52 25.65 3.86
C THR A 672 32.88 24.27 3.87
N VAL A 673 32.09 23.95 4.91
CA VAL A 673 31.32 22.68 4.97
C VAL A 673 30.30 22.61 3.86
N PHE A 674 29.57 23.71 3.61
CA PHE A 674 28.65 23.80 2.49
C PHE A 674 29.36 23.67 1.13
N GLY A 675 30.46 24.42 0.92
CA GLY A 675 31.28 24.35 -0.28
C GLY A 675 31.91 22.98 -0.50
N ALA A 676 32.35 22.30 0.54
CA ALA A 676 32.88 20.93 0.46
C ALA A 676 31.79 19.93 0.05
N LYS A 677 30.56 20.11 0.53
CA LYS A 677 29.42 19.30 0.12
C LYS A 677 29.09 19.51 -1.38
N GLU A 678 29.05 20.76 -1.83
CA GLU A 678 28.82 21.11 -3.23
C GLU A 678 29.96 20.64 -4.14
N LEU A 679 31.22 20.78 -3.70
CA LEU A 679 32.36 20.23 -4.41
C LEU A 679 32.30 18.70 -4.51
N GLY A 680 31.94 18.02 -3.41
CA GLY A 680 31.71 16.58 -3.40
C GLY A 680 30.63 16.15 -4.40
N LYS A 681 29.51 16.89 -4.47
CA LYS A 681 28.46 16.68 -5.46
C LYS A 681 28.98 16.86 -6.87
N MET A 682 29.68 17.99 -7.14
CA MET A 682 30.27 18.28 -8.45
C MET A 682 31.26 17.21 -8.89
N VAL A 683 32.10 16.70 -7.98
CA VAL A 683 33.05 15.61 -8.27
C VAL A 683 32.31 14.34 -8.64
N VAL A 684 31.27 13.98 -7.90
CA VAL A 684 30.43 12.81 -8.20
C VAL A 684 29.75 13.01 -9.57
N ASP A 685 29.16 14.18 -9.81
CA ASP A 685 28.51 14.50 -11.08
C ASP A 685 29.48 14.42 -12.28
N CYS A 686 30.72 14.94 -12.11
CA CYS A 686 31.76 14.83 -13.14
C CYS A 686 32.23 13.38 -13.37
N CYS A 687 32.37 12.58 -12.30
CA CYS A 687 32.76 11.17 -12.41
C CYS A 687 31.65 10.32 -13.03
N THR A 688 30.39 10.68 -12.80
CA THR A 688 29.22 9.93 -13.29
C THR A 688 28.64 10.53 -14.59
N ASP A 689 29.28 11.54 -15.18
CA ASP A 689 28.86 12.08 -16.48
C ASP A 689 28.94 10.99 -17.55
N ALA A 690 27.79 10.73 -18.18
CA ALA A 690 27.63 9.73 -19.24
C ALA A 690 27.61 10.34 -20.64
N ASP A 691 27.57 11.66 -20.74
CA ASP A 691 27.50 12.43 -21.99
C ASP A 691 28.79 13.25 -22.23
N GLY A 692 28.70 14.27 -23.02
CA GLY A 692 29.79 15.18 -23.32
C GLY A 692 31.00 14.45 -23.94
N ARG A 693 32.15 14.57 -23.33
CA ARG A 693 33.40 14.03 -23.90
C ARG A 693 33.44 12.54 -24.08
N ALA A 694 32.75 11.77 -23.23
CA ALA A 694 32.69 10.31 -23.37
C ALA A 694 31.96 9.92 -24.68
N VAL A 695 30.87 10.59 -24.99
CA VAL A 695 30.11 10.40 -26.23
C VAL A 695 30.91 10.90 -27.45
N ASP A 696 31.55 12.06 -27.37
CA ASP A 696 32.33 12.60 -28.45
C ASP A 696 33.51 11.70 -28.82
N ARG A 697 34.22 11.20 -27.85
CA ARG A 697 35.33 10.24 -28.05
C ARG A 697 34.83 8.93 -28.64
N ALA A 698 33.73 8.38 -28.15
CA ALA A 698 33.16 7.14 -28.68
C ALA A 698 32.73 7.33 -30.14
N ARG A 699 32.09 8.44 -30.46
CA ARG A 699 31.69 8.78 -31.82
C ARG A 699 32.89 8.88 -32.74
N ALA A 700 33.88 9.71 -32.36
CA ALA A 700 35.09 9.91 -33.16
C ALA A 700 35.84 8.60 -33.38
N TRP A 701 35.93 7.74 -32.34
CA TRP A 701 36.59 6.44 -32.47
C TRP A 701 35.83 5.51 -33.42
N CYS A 702 34.50 5.43 -33.33
CA CYS A 702 33.68 4.65 -34.24
C CYS A 702 33.82 5.15 -35.70
N GLU A 703 33.80 6.47 -35.92
CA GLU A 703 34.01 7.07 -37.24
C GLU A 703 35.38 6.72 -37.84
N MET A 704 36.43 6.79 -37.03
CA MET A 704 37.79 6.45 -37.46
C MET A 704 37.96 5.00 -37.91
N VAL A 705 37.22 4.07 -37.31
CA VAL A 705 37.30 2.63 -37.62
C VAL A 705 36.15 2.11 -38.47
N GLY A 706 35.26 3.00 -38.94
CA GLY A 706 34.17 2.67 -39.84
C GLY A 706 32.99 1.98 -39.20
N ILE A 707 32.77 2.16 -37.86
CA ILE A 707 31.66 1.62 -37.11
C ILE A 707 30.50 2.60 -37.06
N GLN A 708 29.26 2.13 -37.24
CA GLN A 708 28.07 2.95 -37.09
C GLN A 708 27.77 3.15 -35.61
N TYR A 709 27.77 4.41 -35.15
CA TYR A 709 27.51 4.77 -33.74
C TYR A 709 26.16 5.45 -33.58
N PHE A 710 25.35 4.94 -32.65
CA PHE A 710 24.07 5.49 -32.28
C PHE A 710 24.05 5.82 -30.80
N ARG A 711 23.91 7.11 -30.45
CA ARG A 711 23.66 7.54 -29.06
C ARG A 711 22.19 7.95 -28.93
N LEU A 712 21.43 7.27 -28.09
CA LEU A 712 20.06 7.60 -27.75
C LEU A 712 20.00 8.01 -26.29
N ASN A 713 19.72 9.27 -26.01
CA ASN A 713 19.67 9.83 -24.67
C ASN A 713 18.73 11.04 -24.65
N PRO A 714 17.46 10.89 -24.24
CA PRO A 714 16.47 11.95 -24.26
C PRO A 714 16.83 13.09 -23.30
N GLN A 715 16.50 14.32 -23.67
CA GLN A 715 16.52 15.47 -22.76
C GLN A 715 15.31 15.38 -21.85
N LEU A 716 15.51 15.38 -20.52
CA LEU A 716 14.46 15.40 -19.53
C LEU A 716 14.15 16.83 -19.10
N GLY A 717 12.89 17.12 -18.80
CA GLY A 717 12.43 18.44 -18.35
C GLY A 717 12.78 18.75 -16.91
N THR A 718 13.04 17.72 -16.10
CA THR A 718 13.37 17.85 -14.68
C THR A 718 14.63 17.05 -14.34
N ASP A 719 15.36 17.51 -13.32
CA ASP A 719 16.47 16.73 -12.74
C ASP A 719 15.90 15.63 -11.84
N ILE A 720 16.12 14.38 -12.22
CA ILE A 720 15.60 13.20 -11.53
C ILE A 720 16.72 12.57 -10.73
N MET A 721 16.49 12.40 -9.43
CA MET A 721 17.44 11.74 -8.54
C MET A 721 17.55 10.24 -8.86
N LEU A 722 18.69 9.63 -8.52
CA LEU A 722 18.93 8.19 -8.75
C LEU A 722 17.95 7.28 -7.98
N ASP A 723 17.38 7.78 -6.92
CA ASP A 723 16.42 7.12 -6.02
C ASP A 723 15.03 7.77 -6.01
N GLU A 724 14.64 8.41 -7.11
CA GLU A 724 13.30 8.99 -7.26
C GLU A 724 12.21 7.92 -7.08
N VAL A 725 11.24 8.22 -6.23
CA VAL A 725 10.13 7.29 -5.94
C VAL A 725 8.77 7.79 -6.43
N SER A 726 8.66 9.04 -6.86
CA SER A 726 7.41 9.62 -7.37
C SER A 726 7.00 8.98 -8.70
N ASP A 727 5.87 8.29 -8.70
CA ASP A 727 5.30 7.68 -9.91
C ASP A 727 5.08 8.71 -11.02
N MET A 728 4.61 9.92 -10.67
CA MET A 728 4.35 11.00 -11.62
C MET A 728 5.62 11.47 -12.32
N VAL A 729 6.70 11.69 -11.57
CA VAL A 729 8.01 12.12 -12.13
C VAL A 729 8.53 11.05 -13.08
N LEU A 730 8.46 9.78 -12.71
CA LEU A 730 8.93 8.67 -13.52
C LEU A 730 8.07 8.45 -14.77
N VAL A 731 6.76 8.58 -14.68
CA VAL A 731 5.86 8.52 -15.84
C VAL A 731 6.13 9.66 -16.82
N ASN A 732 6.37 10.88 -16.32
CA ASN A 732 6.75 12.00 -17.18
C ASN A 732 8.09 11.76 -17.89
N ALA A 733 9.10 11.20 -17.22
CA ALA A 733 10.36 10.83 -17.86
C ALA A 733 10.17 9.79 -18.97
N LEU A 734 9.33 8.81 -18.76
CA LEU A 734 8.97 7.82 -19.77
C LEU A 734 8.19 8.46 -20.94
N TRP A 735 7.30 9.39 -20.64
CA TRP A 735 6.58 10.16 -21.66
C TRP A 735 7.54 11.00 -22.51
N GLU A 736 8.45 11.73 -21.90
CA GLU A 736 9.49 12.49 -22.59
C GLU A 736 10.39 11.58 -23.46
N THR A 737 10.63 10.37 -23.00
CA THR A 737 11.33 9.35 -23.79
C THR A 737 10.55 8.93 -25.03
N GLU A 738 9.23 8.75 -24.92
CA GLU A 738 8.38 8.45 -26.07
C GLU A 738 8.33 9.61 -27.08
N VAL A 739 8.26 10.85 -26.60
CA VAL A 739 8.35 12.04 -27.44
C VAL A 739 9.69 12.07 -28.19
N TYR A 740 10.79 11.82 -27.46
CA TYR A 740 12.13 11.76 -28.06
C TYR A 740 12.23 10.69 -29.16
N ILE A 741 11.69 9.49 -28.94
CA ILE A 741 11.67 8.42 -29.95
C ILE A 741 10.90 8.87 -31.19
N TYR A 742 9.77 9.55 -31.01
CA TYR A 742 8.97 10.09 -32.11
C TYR A 742 9.69 11.18 -32.89
N GLU A 743 10.31 12.14 -32.21
CA GLU A 743 11.08 13.23 -32.84
C GLU A 743 12.28 12.70 -33.63
N HIS A 744 12.92 11.63 -33.12
CA HIS A 744 14.10 11.02 -33.79
C HIS A 744 13.75 9.73 -34.55
N ARG A 745 12.49 9.58 -35.00
CA ARG A 745 11.99 8.37 -35.66
C ARG A 745 12.80 7.93 -36.89
N GLU A 746 13.35 8.86 -37.63
CA GLU A 746 14.18 8.58 -38.83
C GLU A 746 15.51 7.91 -38.43
N GLN A 747 16.17 8.44 -37.40
CA GLN A 747 17.38 7.85 -36.84
C GLN A 747 17.10 6.48 -36.25
N PHE A 748 15.96 6.36 -35.57
CA PHE A 748 15.51 5.11 -34.96
C PHE A 748 15.20 4.04 -36.03
N HIS A 749 14.54 4.46 -37.11
CA HIS A 749 14.23 3.58 -38.24
C HIS A 749 15.52 3.08 -38.94
N LYS A 750 16.48 3.99 -39.19
CA LYS A 750 17.80 3.62 -39.71
C LYS A 750 18.52 2.62 -38.81
N LEU A 751 18.50 2.83 -37.50
CA LEU A 751 19.09 1.89 -36.54
C LEU A 751 18.46 0.50 -36.67
N ILE A 752 17.13 0.41 -36.68
CA ILE A 752 16.43 -0.90 -36.78
C ILE A 752 16.75 -1.60 -38.09
N GLN A 753 16.77 -0.86 -39.21
CA GLN A 753 17.17 -1.43 -40.51
C GLN A 753 18.58 -2.02 -40.50
N LEU A 754 19.53 -1.32 -39.88
CA LEU A 754 20.92 -1.80 -39.77
C LEU A 754 21.03 -3.01 -38.82
N LEU A 755 20.34 -3.02 -37.69
CA LEU A 755 20.34 -4.13 -36.75
C LEU A 755 19.72 -5.42 -37.36
N MET A 756 18.80 -5.26 -38.31
CA MET A 756 18.10 -6.35 -38.97
C MET A 756 18.78 -6.78 -40.30
N SER A 757 19.75 -6.02 -40.76
CA SER A 757 20.52 -6.40 -41.96
C SER A 757 21.48 -7.57 -41.64
N PRO A 758 21.70 -8.51 -42.60
CA PRO A 758 22.54 -9.68 -42.41
C PRO A 758 24.04 -9.38 -42.24
#